data_5f857bae3b7640db08bbcce49b0523b5
#
_entry.id   5f857bae3b7640db08bbcce49b0523b5
#
_cell.length_a   1.000
_cell.length_b   1.000
_cell.length_c   1.000
_cell.angle_alpha   90.00
_cell.angle_beta   90.00
_cell.angle_gamma   90.00
#
_symmetry.space_group_name_H-M   'P 1'
#
loop_
_entity.id
_entity.type
_entity.pdbx_description
1 polymer ?
#
loop_
_entity_poly.entity_id
_entity_poly.type
_entity_poly.pdbx_seq_one_letter_code
_entity_poly.pdbx_strand_id
1 'polypeptide(L)'
;MTSPDPDAAAFRKQAELLRQSARQDQFLSVVSRDEAEARFRSHLTLAPLGHETVPLAQAPGRVLALDVVASIDVPGFDRSNVDGFAIRAADLEGASPDAPVRLSLNRDVLSPGVNPRQAMAPGSATIIATGGMIPRGSDAVVMVERTEFIGAVLDTDDQVVEFSQPPAPGAAISAAGSDIGAGETVLRKGTVIGSREIAVLAAIGLDAIPVFRRPRVAILSTGDELAGPGDSIRAGQVFDSNGPMLAAAVGELGCIAVPFGIVPDDFAAIAEMLDTAIADADVVLMSGGTSKGAGDIAYRTVARFADPGIVVHGVALKPGKPLCLAVTRGKPVMILPGFPTSATFTFHEFAAPVLRILSGLPALRHETRTATLPIKLISELGRTEYVLVALTEGQDGGLAAYPIGKGSGAVTAFSMADGFFAVPAQTDVVPAGTVVSVTIIGVTATPADLMVIGSHCVGLDYLIGVLAGEGVTAKFLAVGGTAGLMAAKRGECDIAGIHLMDPDTGIYNRAYMDDTLRLVPGYGRSQGVVYRRGDPRFSGLDAAAAIAEARRDPTCLMVNRNAGSGTRLVIDNLLGDARPAGYSHQARSHNAVAVAIAQSRADWGVAIETVAQLYGLGFIKLLAEDYDFVIPVSRFGRPAVKRFVGLLQDSSVRATLTQMGFTSR
;
A
#
# COMPACT_ATOMS: atom_id res chain seq x y z
N MET A 1 43.50 34.93 29.21
CA MET A 1 42.92 33.57 29.05
C MET A 1 41.78 33.71 28.05
N THR A 2 42.04 33.36 26.79
CA THR A 2 41.02 33.35 25.74
C THR A 2 40.02 32.24 26.04
N SER A 3 38.74 32.54 26.09
CA SER A 3 37.66 31.55 26.21
C SER A 3 37.80 30.49 25.10
N PRO A 4 37.64 29.19 25.41
CA PRO A 4 37.76 28.17 24.39
C PRO A 4 36.67 28.36 23.32
N ASP A 5 37.12 28.32 22.08
CA ASP A 5 36.26 28.39 20.89
C ASP A 5 35.17 27.27 21.00
N PRO A 6 33.88 27.62 21.10
CA PRO A 6 32.78 26.64 21.26
C PRO A 6 32.72 25.67 20.09
N ASP A 7 33.10 26.08 18.88
CA ASP A 7 33.11 25.21 17.69
C ASP A 7 34.24 24.17 17.77
N ALA A 8 35.39 24.51 18.34
CA ALA A 8 36.51 23.59 18.56
C ALA A 8 36.19 22.55 19.65
N ALA A 9 35.40 22.90 20.65
CA ALA A 9 34.95 21.95 21.70
C ALA A 9 33.89 20.98 21.13
N ALA A 10 32.96 21.48 20.37
CA ALA A 10 31.95 20.67 19.65
C ALA A 10 32.62 19.70 18.67
N PHE A 11 33.59 20.17 17.87
CA PHE A 11 34.34 19.34 16.93
C PHE A 11 35.11 18.20 17.64
N ARG A 12 35.80 18.50 18.77
CA ARG A 12 36.51 17.45 19.53
C ARG A 12 35.57 16.40 20.12
N LYS A 13 34.42 16.81 20.64
CA LYS A 13 33.39 15.92 21.15
C LYS A 13 32.85 15.01 20.03
N GLN A 14 32.58 15.60 18.86
CA GLN A 14 32.09 14.87 17.68
C GLN A 14 33.15 13.89 17.14
N ALA A 15 34.42 14.32 17.08
CA ALA A 15 35.53 13.48 16.62
C ALA A 15 35.77 12.29 17.56
N GLU A 16 35.65 12.49 18.87
CA GLU A 16 35.78 11.40 19.86
C GLU A 16 34.64 10.42 19.77
N LEU A 17 33.41 10.90 19.59
CA LEU A 17 32.23 10.04 19.35
C LEU A 17 32.37 9.23 18.04
N LEU A 18 32.91 9.83 16.97
CA LEU A 18 33.20 9.12 15.72
C LEU A 18 34.30 8.05 15.90
N ARG A 19 35.34 8.33 16.71
CA ARG A 19 36.37 7.34 17.04
C ARG A 19 35.81 6.16 17.85
N GLN A 20 34.91 6.42 18.80
CA GLN A 20 34.23 5.37 19.55
C GLN A 20 33.30 4.55 18.63
N SER A 21 32.60 5.20 17.68
CA SER A 21 31.79 4.53 16.66
C SER A 21 32.61 3.66 15.72
N ALA A 22 33.84 4.06 15.37
CA ALA A 22 34.74 3.30 14.51
C ALA A 22 35.25 1.99 15.14
N ARG A 23 35.20 1.87 16.48
CA ARG A 23 35.56 0.64 17.20
C ARG A 23 34.54 -0.47 17.10
N GLN A 24 33.41 -0.26 16.42
CA GLN A 24 32.32 -1.23 16.19
C GLN A 24 31.67 -1.83 17.46
N ASP A 25 31.89 -1.23 18.63
CA ASP A 25 31.35 -1.69 19.91
C ASP A 25 29.82 -1.55 20.03
N GLN A 26 29.16 -1.00 18.98
CA GLN A 26 27.73 -0.68 18.96
C GLN A 26 26.81 -1.87 18.69
N PHE A 27 27.30 -2.94 18.10
CA PHE A 27 26.51 -4.15 17.85
C PHE A 27 26.98 -5.26 18.77
N LEU A 28 26.22 -5.51 19.82
CA LEU A 28 26.53 -6.58 20.78
C LEU A 28 26.60 -7.96 20.12
N SER A 29 25.74 -8.24 19.16
CA SER A 29 25.84 -9.37 18.24
C SER A 29 24.80 -9.24 17.14
N VAL A 30 25.22 -9.26 15.87
CA VAL A 30 24.29 -9.35 14.73
C VAL A 30 23.82 -10.80 14.64
N VAL A 31 22.51 -11.02 14.79
CA VAL A 31 21.89 -12.34 14.74
C VAL A 31 21.07 -12.52 13.46
N SER A 32 20.74 -13.76 13.12
CA SER A 32 19.82 -14.03 12.01
C SER A 32 18.41 -13.50 12.32
N ARG A 33 17.59 -13.37 11.29
CA ARG A 33 16.18 -12.95 11.43
C ARG A 33 15.42 -13.89 12.37
N ASP A 34 15.57 -15.20 12.20
CA ASP A 34 14.83 -16.20 12.97
C ASP A 34 15.29 -16.24 14.43
N GLU A 35 16.59 -16.09 14.65
CA GLU A 35 17.14 -15.98 16.00
C GLU A 35 16.67 -14.71 16.71
N ALA A 36 16.60 -13.57 15.99
CA ALA A 36 16.07 -12.32 16.54
C ALA A 36 14.62 -12.47 16.97
N GLU A 37 13.78 -13.07 16.12
CA GLU A 37 12.38 -13.33 16.43
C GLU A 37 12.23 -14.28 17.64
N ALA A 38 12.97 -15.37 17.65
CA ALA A 38 12.93 -16.34 18.74
C ALA A 38 13.33 -15.73 20.09
N ARG A 39 14.45 -14.97 20.13
CA ARG A 39 14.91 -14.26 21.32
C ARG A 39 13.87 -13.24 21.80
N PHE A 40 13.31 -12.45 20.89
CA PHE A 40 12.34 -11.43 21.24
C PHE A 40 11.05 -12.03 21.81
N ARG A 41 10.50 -13.04 21.15
CA ARG A 41 9.27 -13.72 21.57
C ARG A 41 9.40 -14.47 22.91
N SER A 42 10.59 -15.02 23.19
CA SER A 42 10.81 -15.78 24.43
C SER A 42 10.66 -14.95 25.71
N HIS A 43 10.74 -13.63 25.61
CA HIS A 43 10.58 -12.69 26.72
C HIS A 43 9.20 -12.00 26.76
N LEU A 44 8.28 -12.37 25.86
CA LEU A 44 6.94 -11.77 25.76
C LEU A 44 5.85 -12.81 26.03
N THR A 45 4.85 -12.41 26.79
CA THR A 45 3.60 -13.17 26.89
C THR A 45 2.68 -12.72 25.76
N LEU A 46 2.75 -13.40 24.62
CA LEU A 46 1.98 -13.06 23.43
C LEU A 46 0.61 -13.72 23.47
N ALA A 47 -0.38 -12.96 23.91
CA ALA A 47 -1.80 -13.31 23.92
C ALA A 47 -2.64 -12.04 23.73
N PRO A 48 -3.89 -12.14 23.30
CA PRO A 48 -4.79 -11.00 23.25
C PRO A 48 -4.91 -10.29 24.60
N LEU A 49 -4.95 -8.96 24.60
CA LEU A 49 -4.86 -8.10 25.79
C LEU A 49 -6.16 -8.00 26.62
N GLY A 50 -6.93 -9.09 26.75
CA GLY A 50 -8.22 -9.07 27.40
C GLY A 50 -9.34 -8.64 26.45
N HIS A 51 -10.54 -8.36 26.98
CA HIS A 51 -11.69 -8.00 26.17
C HIS A 51 -12.47 -6.84 26.77
N GLU A 52 -13.28 -6.21 25.93
CA GLU A 52 -14.22 -5.13 26.26
C GLU A 52 -15.53 -5.36 25.51
N THR A 53 -16.64 -4.86 26.03
CA THR A 53 -17.93 -4.91 25.34
C THR A 53 -18.14 -3.61 24.56
N VAL A 54 -18.45 -3.73 23.27
CA VAL A 54 -18.68 -2.57 22.39
C VAL A 54 -20.04 -2.68 21.71
N PRO A 55 -20.72 -1.54 21.45
CA PRO A 55 -21.92 -1.51 20.60
C PRO A 55 -21.64 -2.06 19.20
N LEU A 56 -22.65 -2.66 18.54
CA LEU A 56 -22.49 -3.21 17.17
C LEU A 56 -21.95 -2.18 16.18
N ALA A 57 -22.32 -0.92 16.31
CA ALA A 57 -21.83 0.17 15.45
C ALA A 57 -20.30 0.40 15.54
N GLN A 58 -19.66 -0.01 16.65
CA GLN A 58 -18.22 0.10 16.88
C GLN A 58 -17.47 -1.23 16.70
N ALA A 59 -18.19 -2.29 16.34
CA ALA A 59 -17.65 -3.63 16.20
C ALA A 59 -16.94 -3.92 14.85
N PRO A 60 -17.22 -3.26 13.71
CA PRO A 60 -16.54 -3.56 12.46
C PRO A 60 -15.02 -3.49 12.59
N GLY A 61 -14.32 -4.51 12.05
CA GLY A 61 -12.87 -4.66 12.14
C GLY A 61 -12.34 -5.12 13.50
N ARG A 62 -13.20 -5.28 14.51
CA ARG A 62 -12.83 -5.86 15.82
C ARG A 62 -12.83 -7.39 15.74
N VAL A 63 -12.17 -8.01 16.72
CA VAL A 63 -12.08 -9.47 16.82
C VAL A 63 -12.91 -9.94 18.01
N LEU A 64 -13.81 -10.88 17.78
CA LEU A 64 -14.69 -11.43 18.78
C LEU A 64 -13.90 -12.16 19.87
N ALA A 65 -14.13 -11.81 21.13
CA ALA A 65 -13.38 -12.35 22.26
C ALA A 65 -13.98 -13.61 22.89
N LEU A 66 -15.27 -13.83 22.72
CA LEU A 66 -16.01 -15.00 23.21
C LEU A 66 -16.92 -15.55 22.12
N ASP A 67 -17.28 -16.82 22.21
CA ASP A 67 -18.30 -17.40 21.33
C ASP A 67 -19.65 -16.70 21.57
N VAL A 68 -20.41 -16.46 20.52
CA VAL A 68 -21.76 -15.91 20.59
C VAL A 68 -22.76 -17.03 20.35
N VAL A 69 -23.61 -17.22 21.35
CA VAL A 69 -24.70 -18.21 21.32
C VAL A 69 -26.03 -17.49 21.14
N ALA A 70 -26.84 -17.95 20.21
CA ALA A 70 -28.18 -17.41 19.99
C ALA A 70 -29.07 -17.67 21.21
N SER A 71 -29.72 -16.64 21.72
CA SER A 71 -30.71 -16.74 22.82
C SER A 71 -32.14 -16.91 22.32
N ILE A 72 -32.36 -16.72 21.03
CA ILE A 72 -33.66 -16.79 20.36
C ILE A 72 -33.54 -17.58 19.03
N ASP A 73 -34.66 -18.07 18.58
CA ASP A 73 -34.78 -18.67 17.24
C ASP A 73 -34.84 -17.59 16.14
N VAL A 74 -34.31 -17.87 14.95
CA VAL A 74 -34.47 -17.03 13.76
C VAL A 74 -34.97 -17.93 12.60
N PRO A 75 -36.14 -17.66 12.05
CA PRO A 75 -37.17 -16.74 12.57
C PRO A 75 -37.72 -17.24 13.91
N GLY A 76 -38.25 -16.32 14.74
CA GLY A 76 -38.80 -16.63 16.06
C GLY A 76 -40.17 -17.30 16.05
N PHE A 77 -40.75 -17.51 14.86
CA PHE A 77 -42.04 -18.14 14.65
C PHE A 77 -42.14 -18.67 13.22
N ASP A 78 -43.03 -19.60 12.97
CA ASP A 78 -43.32 -20.09 11.63
C ASP A 78 -43.92 -18.96 10.80
N ARG A 79 -43.37 -18.69 9.63
CA ARG A 79 -43.78 -17.56 8.78
C ARG A 79 -43.96 -17.97 7.33
N SER A 80 -44.86 -17.26 6.64
CA SER A 80 -45.05 -17.43 5.21
C SER A 80 -43.86 -16.89 4.40
N ASN A 81 -43.47 -17.63 3.36
CA ASN A 81 -42.48 -17.21 2.38
C ASN A 81 -43.09 -16.48 1.17
N VAL A 82 -44.42 -16.46 1.07
CA VAL A 82 -45.16 -15.92 -0.07
C VAL A 82 -46.41 -15.18 0.39
N ASP A 83 -46.94 -14.34 -0.47
CA ASP A 83 -48.27 -13.77 -0.32
C ASP A 83 -49.32 -14.82 -0.78
N GLY A 84 -50.37 -15.01 0.01
CA GLY A 84 -51.38 -16.00 -0.33
C GLY A 84 -52.30 -16.35 0.84
N PHE A 85 -52.55 -17.61 1.00
CA PHE A 85 -53.53 -18.15 1.96
C PHE A 85 -52.89 -19.24 2.82
N ALA A 86 -52.89 -19.04 4.12
CA ALA A 86 -52.56 -20.09 5.08
C ALA A 86 -53.74 -21.06 5.14
N ILE A 87 -53.46 -22.36 5.03
CA ILE A 87 -54.47 -23.44 4.94
C ILE A 87 -53.97 -24.67 5.70
N ARG A 88 -54.85 -25.64 5.84
CA ARG A 88 -54.51 -27.02 6.19
C ARG A 88 -54.37 -27.82 4.89
N ALA A 89 -53.23 -28.40 4.62
CA ALA A 89 -52.97 -29.15 3.37
C ALA A 89 -53.99 -30.28 3.16
N ALA A 90 -54.43 -30.94 4.25
CA ALA A 90 -55.43 -31.98 4.20
C ALA A 90 -56.81 -31.50 3.67
N ASP A 91 -57.14 -30.20 3.84
CA ASP A 91 -58.41 -29.66 3.36
C ASP A 91 -58.45 -29.52 1.81
N LEU A 92 -57.30 -29.62 1.15
CA LEU A 92 -57.18 -29.56 -0.30
C LEU A 92 -56.84 -30.92 -0.94
N GLU A 93 -56.95 -32.03 -0.19
CA GLU A 93 -56.71 -33.35 -0.72
C GLU A 93 -57.69 -33.67 -1.89
N GLY A 94 -57.11 -34.05 -3.03
CA GLY A 94 -57.87 -34.30 -4.24
C GLY A 94 -58.22 -33.06 -5.10
N ALA A 95 -57.83 -31.88 -4.70
CA ALA A 95 -58.01 -30.67 -5.50
C ALA A 95 -57.30 -30.78 -6.86
N SER A 96 -58.01 -30.45 -7.94
CA SER A 96 -57.51 -30.44 -9.31
C SER A 96 -58.15 -29.30 -10.11
N PRO A 97 -57.64 -28.94 -11.28
CA PRO A 97 -58.30 -27.96 -12.15
C PRO A 97 -59.72 -28.32 -12.54
N ASP A 98 -60.02 -29.63 -12.65
CA ASP A 98 -61.37 -30.16 -12.98
C ASP A 98 -62.25 -30.31 -11.75
N ALA A 99 -61.69 -30.38 -10.56
CA ALA A 99 -62.39 -30.53 -9.29
C ALA A 99 -61.72 -29.60 -8.20
N PRO A 100 -61.86 -28.27 -8.30
CA PRO A 100 -61.28 -27.37 -7.34
C PRO A 100 -61.99 -27.44 -5.99
N VAL A 101 -61.23 -27.20 -4.91
CA VAL A 101 -61.76 -27.14 -3.54
C VAL A 101 -61.96 -25.72 -3.10
N ARG A 102 -63.06 -25.43 -2.43
CA ARG A 102 -63.44 -24.10 -1.91
C ARG A 102 -63.28 -24.04 -0.40
N LEU A 103 -62.54 -23.04 0.08
CA LEU A 103 -62.39 -22.78 1.51
C LEU A 103 -62.97 -21.40 1.87
N SER A 104 -63.61 -21.33 3.05
CA SER A 104 -64.14 -20.08 3.60
C SER A 104 -62.99 -19.24 4.18
N LEU A 105 -63.00 -17.91 3.91
CA LEU A 105 -61.99 -17.02 4.45
C LEU A 105 -62.27 -16.64 5.90
N ASN A 106 -61.23 -16.78 6.73
CA ASN A 106 -61.18 -16.17 8.05
C ASN A 106 -61.09 -14.66 7.92
N ARG A 107 -61.60 -13.92 8.95
CA ARG A 107 -61.53 -12.45 8.97
C ARG A 107 -60.18 -11.88 9.31
N ASP A 108 -59.19 -12.73 9.68
CA ASP A 108 -57.82 -12.30 9.96
C ASP A 108 -57.08 -12.05 8.65
N VAL A 109 -56.27 -10.97 8.63
CA VAL A 109 -55.26 -10.68 7.59
C VAL A 109 -53.92 -10.66 8.27
N LEU A 110 -53.09 -11.64 7.98
CA LEU A 110 -51.82 -11.89 8.67
C LEU A 110 -50.67 -11.22 7.93
N SER A 111 -50.53 -9.93 8.16
CA SER A 111 -49.33 -9.16 7.72
C SER A 111 -48.18 -9.32 8.71
N PRO A 112 -46.93 -9.04 8.32
CA PRO A 112 -45.78 -9.04 9.25
C PRO A 112 -46.08 -8.20 10.50
N GLY A 113 -45.78 -8.77 11.68
CA GLY A 113 -46.04 -8.11 12.98
C GLY A 113 -47.47 -8.28 13.51
N VAL A 114 -48.35 -8.95 12.78
CA VAL A 114 -49.73 -9.29 13.23
C VAL A 114 -49.75 -10.69 13.80
N ASN A 115 -50.22 -10.85 15.05
CA ASN A 115 -50.44 -12.15 15.67
C ASN A 115 -51.78 -12.75 15.20
N PRO A 116 -51.83 -14.03 14.79
CA PRO A 116 -53.09 -14.71 14.48
C PRO A 116 -54.03 -14.73 15.69
N ARG A 117 -55.30 -14.35 15.48
CA ARG A 117 -56.32 -14.31 16.55
C ARG A 117 -57.12 -15.58 16.62
N GLN A 118 -57.17 -16.30 15.49
CA GLN A 118 -57.96 -17.50 15.34
C GLN A 118 -57.07 -18.71 14.97
N ALA A 119 -57.37 -19.86 15.51
CA ALA A 119 -56.81 -21.11 15.01
C ALA A 119 -57.50 -21.50 13.72
N MET A 120 -56.76 -22.20 12.84
CA MET A 120 -57.31 -22.70 11.58
C MET A 120 -58.36 -23.79 11.82
N ALA A 121 -59.57 -23.55 11.38
CA ALA A 121 -60.65 -24.57 11.38
C ALA A 121 -60.56 -25.41 10.08
N PRO A 122 -61.07 -26.66 10.10
CA PRO A 122 -61.24 -27.42 8.85
C PRO A 122 -62.11 -26.66 7.85
N GLY A 123 -61.73 -26.67 6.57
CA GLY A 123 -62.47 -25.98 5.50
C GLY A 123 -62.32 -24.47 5.48
N SER A 124 -61.30 -23.92 6.19
CA SER A 124 -61.04 -22.48 6.21
C SER A 124 -59.66 -22.11 5.66
N ALA A 125 -59.51 -20.87 5.17
CA ALA A 125 -58.28 -20.24 4.73
C ALA A 125 -58.11 -18.87 5.39
N THR A 126 -56.87 -18.42 5.58
CA THR A 126 -56.58 -17.11 6.15
C THR A 126 -55.64 -16.36 5.23
N ILE A 127 -55.96 -15.12 4.90
CA ILE A 127 -55.08 -14.24 4.10
C ILE A 127 -53.77 -14.02 4.88
N ILE A 128 -52.65 -14.28 4.21
CA ILE A 128 -51.33 -14.12 4.80
C ILE A 128 -50.38 -13.46 3.80
N ALA A 129 -49.66 -12.48 4.26
CA ALA A 129 -48.58 -11.86 3.48
C ALA A 129 -47.24 -12.53 3.77
N THR A 130 -46.28 -12.36 2.88
CA THR A 130 -44.89 -12.77 3.06
C THR A 130 -44.32 -12.25 4.40
N GLY A 131 -43.76 -13.12 5.22
CA GLY A 131 -43.33 -12.82 6.58
C GLY A 131 -44.43 -12.83 7.63
N GLY A 132 -45.69 -13.06 7.28
CA GLY A 132 -46.81 -13.21 8.20
C GLY A 132 -46.69 -14.49 9.05
N MET A 133 -47.09 -14.40 10.32
CA MET A 133 -47.05 -15.53 11.25
C MET A 133 -48.11 -16.58 10.89
N ILE A 134 -47.70 -17.84 10.80
CA ILE A 134 -48.58 -18.96 10.49
C ILE A 134 -49.58 -19.19 11.63
N PRO A 135 -50.90 -19.23 11.38
CA PRO A 135 -51.89 -19.49 12.42
C PRO A 135 -51.83 -20.94 12.89
N ARG A 136 -52.12 -21.15 14.16
CA ARG A 136 -52.16 -22.50 14.75
C ARG A 136 -53.12 -23.38 13.97
N GLY A 137 -52.65 -24.57 13.57
CA GLY A 137 -53.41 -25.53 12.81
C GLY A 137 -53.30 -25.42 11.30
N SER A 138 -52.63 -24.38 10.79
CA SER A 138 -52.22 -24.33 9.39
C SER A 138 -50.85 -25.02 9.23
N ASP A 139 -50.66 -25.74 8.16
CA ASP A 139 -49.44 -26.47 7.82
C ASP A 139 -48.96 -26.25 6.38
N ALA A 140 -49.62 -25.34 5.63
CA ALA A 140 -49.19 -24.94 4.30
C ALA A 140 -49.66 -23.54 3.95
N VAL A 141 -48.96 -22.87 3.03
CA VAL A 141 -49.39 -21.63 2.39
C VAL A 141 -49.46 -21.85 0.88
N VAL A 142 -50.58 -21.45 0.28
CA VAL A 142 -50.77 -21.44 -1.18
C VAL A 142 -50.63 -20.00 -1.68
N MET A 143 -49.77 -19.79 -2.69
CA MET A 143 -49.55 -18.48 -3.32
C MET A 143 -50.85 -17.95 -3.93
N VAL A 144 -51.07 -16.66 -3.84
CA VAL A 144 -52.27 -16.00 -4.37
C VAL A 144 -52.45 -16.26 -5.88
N GLU A 145 -51.35 -16.34 -6.63
CA GLU A 145 -51.36 -16.61 -8.08
C GLU A 145 -51.85 -18.01 -8.46
N ARG A 146 -51.99 -18.92 -7.47
CA ARG A 146 -52.49 -20.31 -7.66
C ARG A 146 -53.90 -20.49 -7.13
N THR A 147 -54.60 -19.41 -6.89
CA THR A 147 -55.95 -19.40 -6.31
C THR A 147 -56.87 -18.53 -7.12
N GLU A 148 -58.18 -18.79 -7.03
CA GLU A 148 -59.18 -17.92 -7.60
C GLU A 148 -60.11 -17.40 -6.50
N PHE A 149 -60.22 -16.09 -6.40
CA PHE A 149 -61.09 -15.42 -5.43
C PHE A 149 -62.49 -15.31 -6.01
N ILE A 150 -63.45 -16.05 -5.45
CA ILE A 150 -64.81 -16.14 -6.00
C ILE A 150 -65.71 -15.00 -5.47
N GLY A 151 -65.29 -14.27 -4.44
CA GLY A 151 -66.11 -13.22 -3.81
C GLY A 151 -67.11 -13.74 -2.80
N ALA A 152 -68.07 -12.88 -2.39
CA ALA A 152 -69.11 -13.30 -1.45
C ALA A 152 -70.05 -14.33 -2.09
N VAL A 153 -70.32 -15.40 -1.39
CA VAL A 153 -71.37 -16.33 -1.78
C VAL A 153 -72.71 -15.60 -1.67
N LEU A 154 -73.58 -15.70 -2.70
CA LEU A 154 -74.91 -15.10 -2.72
C LEU A 154 -75.63 -15.41 -1.40
N ASP A 155 -76.07 -14.37 -0.67
CA ASP A 155 -76.79 -14.41 0.60
C ASP A 155 -75.97 -14.60 1.90
N THR A 156 -74.62 -14.66 1.87
CA THR A 156 -73.78 -14.67 3.08
C THR A 156 -72.65 -13.64 2.98
N ASP A 157 -72.18 -13.07 4.12
CA ASP A 157 -70.99 -12.24 4.21
C ASP A 157 -69.69 -13.06 4.09
N ASP A 158 -69.77 -14.33 3.80
CA ASP A 158 -68.64 -15.25 3.76
C ASP A 158 -67.91 -15.19 2.39
N GLN A 159 -66.68 -14.80 2.42
CA GLN A 159 -65.80 -14.80 1.25
C GLN A 159 -65.20 -16.19 1.07
N VAL A 160 -65.06 -16.65 -0.18
CA VAL A 160 -64.58 -17.98 -0.54
C VAL A 160 -63.43 -17.89 -1.54
N VAL A 161 -62.42 -18.70 -1.33
CA VAL A 161 -61.29 -18.87 -2.25
C VAL A 161 -61.26 -20.29 -2.77
N GLU A 162 -61.02 -20.45 -4.06
CA GLU A 162 -60.91 -21.69 -4.77
C GLU A 162 -59.45 -22.09 -5.02
N PHE A 163 -59.18 -23.37 -4.82
CA PHE A 163 -57.83 -23.96 -4.95
C PHE A 163 -57.92 -25.13 -5.92
N SER A 164 -57.08 -25.12 -6.95
CA SER A 164 -57.03 -26.15 -8.00
C SER A 164 -55.88 -27.15 -7.83
N GLN A 165 -55.06 -27.00 -6.81
CA GLN A 165 -53.92 -27.90 -6.55
C GLN A 165 -53.67 -28.03 -5.04
N PRO A 166 -53.47 -29.29 -4.53
CA PRO A 166 -53.11 -29.51 -3.14
C PRO A 166 -51.63 -29.18 -2.93
N PRO A 167 -51.25 -28.36 -1.92
CA PRO A 167 -49.86 -28.18 -1.53
C PRO A 167 -49.39 -29.37 -0.69
N ALA A 168 -48.05 -29.57 -0.66
CA ALA A 168 -47.49 -30.47 0.33
C ALA A 168 -47.51 -29.80 1.73
N PRO A 169 -47.67 -30.57 2.82
CA PRO A 169 -47.45 -30.05 4.16
C PRO A 169 -46.07 -29.37 4.28
N GLY A 170 -45.99 -28.22 4.92
CA GLY A 170 -44.80 -27.37 5.01
C GLY A 170 -44.55 -26.45 3.80
N ALA A 171 -45.39 -26.53 2.75
CA ALA A 171 -45.21 -25.72 1.55
C ALA A 171 -45.23 -24.21 1.86
N ALA A 172 -44.27 -23.49 1.37
CA ALA A 172 -44.08 -22.04 1.51
C ALA A 172 -44.06 -21.52 2.97
N ILE A 173 -43.65 -22.34 3.92
CA ILE A 173 -43.45 -21.99 5.33
C ILE A 173 -41.96 -22.06 5.68
N SER A 174 -41.44 -21.04 6.32
CA SER A 174 -40.20 -21.11 7.07
C SER A 174 -40.50 -21.37 8.53
N ALA A 175 -40.05 -22.52 9.02
CA ALA A 175 -40.26 -22.88 10.42
C ALA A 175 -39.43 -22.03 11.38
N ALA A 176 -39.91 -21.84 12.60
CA ALA A 176 -39.17 -21.23 13.67
C ALA A 176 -37.82 -21.93 13.86
N GLY A 177 -36.73 -21.13 14.03
CA GLY A 177 -35.39 -21.68 14.20
C GLY A 177 -34.75 -22.33 12.98
N SER A 178 -35.39 -22.24 11.79
CA SER A 178 -34.86 -22.91 10.58
C SER A 178 -33.59 -22.31 10.02
N ASP A 179 -33.22 -21.09 10.43
CA ASP A 179 -31.96 -20.42 10.07
C ASP A 179 -30.98 -20.47 11.25
N ILE A 180 -31.43 -20.05 12.45
CA ILE A 180 -30.67 -20.10 13.68
C ILE A 180 -31.58 -20.65 14.80
N GLY A 181 -31.16 -21.73 15.44
CA GLY A 181 -31.84 -22.26 16.62
C GLY A 181 -31.31 -21.64 17.93
N ALA A 182 -32.20 -21.42 18.90
CA ALA A 182 -31.79 -21.00 20.23
C ALA A 182 -30.83 -22.05 20.84
N GLY A 183 -29.69 -21.57 21.39
CA GLY A 183 -28.61 -22.41 21.88
C GLY A 183 -27.51 -22.71 20.85
N GLU A 184 -27.69 -22.38 19.59
CA GLU A 184 -26.62 -22.52 18.59
C GLU A 184 -25.53 -21.47 18.74
N THR A 185 -24.28 -21.89 18.51
CA THR A 185 -23.16 -20.95 18.45
C THR A 185 -23.09 -20.36 17.03
N VAL A 186 -23.47 -19.10 16.90
CA VAL A 186 -23.55 -18.41 15.62
C VAL A 186 -22.24 -17.80 15.15
N LEU A 187 -21.40 -17.34 16.08
CA LEU A 187 -20.07 -16.83 15.81
C LEU A 187 -19.06 -17.35 16.82
N ARG A 188 -17.85 -17.66 16.36
CA ARG A 188 -16.79 -18.19 17.21
C ARG A 188 -15.81 -17.07 17.63
N LYS A 189 -15.23 -17.23 18.82
CA LYS A 189 -14.08 -16.46 19.29
C LYS A 189 -13.01 -16.40 18.19
N GLY A 190 -12.41 -15.21 17.98
CA GLY A 190 -11.40 -14.97 16.95
C GLY A 190 -11.97 -14.57 15.60
N THR A 191 -13.29 -14.55 15.43
CA THR A 191 -13.92 -14.03 14.21
C THR A 191 -13.70 -12.52 14.11
N VAL A 192 -13.22 -12.06 12.95
CA VAL A 192 -13.15 -10.64 12.62
C VAL A 192 -14.54 -10.17 12.19
N ILE A 193 -15.07 -9.16 12.85
CA ILE A 193 -16.42 -8.67 12.64
C ILE A 193 -16.48 -7.78 11.39
N GLY A 194 -17.24 -8.22 10.40
CA GLY A 194 -17.59 -7.45 9.22
C GLY A 194 -19.10 -7.22 9.12
N SER A 195 -19.57 -6.75 7.99
CA SER A 195 -21.00 -6.47 7.77
C SER A 195 -21.87 -7.73 7.87
N ARG A 196 -21.35 -8.90 7.47
CA ARG A 196 -22.07 -10.18 7.53
C ARG A 196 -22.29 -10.62 8.97
N GLU A 197 -21.26 -10.53 9.79
CA GLU A 197 -21.32 -10.88 11.21
C GLU A 197 -22.25 -9.92 11.98
N ILE A 198 -22.23 -8.63 11.63
CA ILE A 198 -23.17 -7.65 12.20
C ILE A 198 -24.62 -8.02 11.89
N ALA A 199 -24.92 -8.49 10.66
CA ALA A 199 -26.28 -8.90 10.31
C ALA A 199 -26.76 -10.07 11.17
N VAL A 200 -25.91 -11.09 11.38
CA VAL A 200 -26.21 -12.24 12.25
C VAL A 200 -26.45 -11.79 13.70
N LEU A 201 -25.56 -10.95 14.24
CA LEU A 201 -25.66 -10.46 15.63
C LEU A 201 -26.95 -9.65 15.84
N ALA A 202 -27.29 -8.78 14.89
CA ALA A 202 -28.51 -8.01 14.94
C ALA A 202 -29.78 -8.90 14.81
N ALA A 203 -29.73 -9.94 13.98
CA ALA A 203 -30.86 -10.88 13.80
C ALA A 203 -31.21 -11.65 15.06
N ILE A 204 -30.21 -11.95 15.93
CA ILE A 204 -30.42 -12.58 17.23
C ILE A 204 -30.66 -11.58 18.38
N GLY A 205 -30.82 -10.28 18.05
CA GLY A 205 -31.23 -9.22 18.98
C GLY A 205 -30.11 -8.65 19.84
N LEU A 206 -28.84 -8.88 19.50
CA LEU A 206 -27.71 -8.26 20.24
C LEU A 206 -27.48 -6.84 19.76
N ASP A 207 -27.24 -5.92 20.71
CA ASP A 207 -26.87 -4.51 20.46
C ASP A 207 -25.38 -4.25 20.76
N ALA A 208 -24.73 -5.13 21.53
CA ALA A 208 -23.32 -5.04 21.92
C ALA A 208 -22.69 -6.43 22.01
N ILE A 209 -21.37 -6.51 21.82
CA ILE A 209 -20.63 -7.78 21.81
C ILE A 209 -19.28 -7.66 22.52
N PRO A 210 -18.76 -8.76 23.11
CA PRO A 210 -17.43 -8.83 23.68
C PRO A 210 -16.38 -8.97 22.56
N VAL A 211 -15.44 -8.03 22.47
CA VAL A 211 -14.34 -8.03 21.52
C VAL A 211 -13.01 -7.93 22.23
N PHE A 212 -11.92 -8.39 21.61
CA PHE A 212 -10.60 -8.17 22.19
C PHE A 212 -10.27 -6.68 22.25
N ARG A 213 -9.60 -6.27 23.33
CA ARG A 213 -9.14 -4.90 23.53
C ARG A 213 -8.10 -4.53 22.47
N ARG A 214 -8.20 -3.32 21.94
CA ARG A 214 -7.21 -2.80 20.98
C ARG A 214 -5.90 -2.46 21.70
N PRO A 215 -4.75 -3.00 21.27
CA PRO A 215 -3.45 -2.58 21.78
C PRO A 215 -3.21 -1.09 21.55
N ARG A 216 -2.71 -0.39 22.56
CA ARG A 216 -2.23 0.99 22.45
C ARG A 216 -0.75 0.95 22.11
N VAL A 217 -0.37 1.62 21.04
CA VAL A 217 1.00 1.61 20.52
C VAL A 217 1.55 3.03 20.53
N ALA A 218 2.51 3.29 21.41
CA ALA A 218 3.24 4.55 21.43
C ALA A 218 4.18 4.63 20.23
N ILE A 219 4.23 5.79 19.57
CA ILE A 219 5.06 6.04 18.40
C ILE A 219 5.88 7.30 18.65
N LEU A 220 7.20 7.15 18.65
CA LEU A 220 8.18 8.21 18.85
C LEU A 220 9.12 8.28 17.65
N SER A 221 9.37 9.49 17.13
CA SER A 221 10.43 9.75 16.15
C SER A 221 11.55 10.49 16.82
N THR A 222 12.83 10.14 16.57
CA THR A 222 13.99 10.83 17.11
C THR A 222 14.91 11.33 16.01
N GLY A 223 15.41 12.55 16.15
CA GLY A 223 16.35 13.16 15.22
C GLY A 223 16.23 14.69 15.23
N ASP A 224 17.35 15.39 15.43
CA ASP A 224 17.41 16.86 15.36
C ASP A 224 17.19 17.38 13.93
N GLU A 225 17.37 16.51 12.94
CA GLU A 225 17.09 16.79 11.53
C GLU A 225 15.61 16.72 11.17
N LEU A 226 14.75 16.20 12.05
CA LEU A 226 13.36 15.97 11.73
C LEU A 226 12.51 17.24 11.90
N ALA A 227 11.54 17.40 11.00
CA ALA A 227 10.46 18.39 11.08
C ALA A 227 9.11 17.67 10.88
N GLY A 228 8.06 18.17 11.51
CA GLY A 228 6.71 17.65 11.34
C GLY A 228 6.17 17.93 9.93
N PRO A 229 5.35 17.02 9.35
CA PRO A 229 4.66 17.31 8.10
C PRO A 229 3.82 18.59 8.23
N GLY A 230 4.01 19.55 7.33
CA GLY A 230 3.35 20.85 7.35
C GLY A 230 4.15 21.97 8.01
N ASP A 231 5.24 21.65 8.72
CA ASP A 231 6.13 22.65 9.27
C ASP A 231 7.02 23.27 8.18
N SER A 232 7.62 24.43 8.48
CA SER A 232 8.66 25.00 7.63
C SER A 232 9.97 24.23 7.81
N ILE A 233 10.58 23.81 6.68
CA ILE A 233 11.83 23.05 6.68
C ILE A 233 13.03 23.97 6.51
N ARG A 234 14.09 23.76 7.28
CA ARG A 234 15.38 24.43 7.15
C ARG A 234 16.37 23.55 6.39
N ALA A 235 17.45 24.18 5.88
CA ALA A 235 18.53 23.41 5.24
C ALA A 235 19.09 22.35 6.22
N GLY A 236 19.21 21.12 5.75
CA GLY A 236 19.65 19.98 6.56
C GLY A 236 18.53 19.24 7.28
N GLN A 237 17.30 19.74 7.29
CA GLN A 237 16.16 19.03 7.85
C GLN A 237 15.44 18.19 6.80
N VAL A 238 14.74 17.16 7.28
CA VAL A 238 13.84 16.29 6.50
C VAL A 238 12.51 16.15 7.25
N PHE A 239 11.41 15.93 6.53
CA PHE A 239 10.13 15.66 7.18
C PHE A 239 10.11 14.26 7.78
N ASP A 240 9.54 14.13 8.98
CA ASP A 240 9.24 12.84 9.58
C ASP A 240 8.18 12.10 8.74
N SER A 241 8.61 11.11 7.98
CA SER A 241 7.74 10.22 7.22
C SER A 241 7.42 8.93 7.98
N ASN A 242 8.25 8.55 8.95
CA ASN A 242 8.13 7.28 9.65
C ASN A 242 7.03 7.32 10.73
N GLY A 243 6.93 8.40 11.50
CA GLY A 243 5.89 8.54 12.52
C GLY A 243 4.47 8.40 11.95
N PRO A 244 4.08 9.19 10.94
CA PRO A 244 2.79 9.04 10.26
C PRO A 244 2.57 7.68 9.61
N MET A 245 3.59 7.10 8.96
CA MET A 245 3.51 5.76 8.35
C MET A 245 3.25 4.69 9.41
N LEU A 246 3.99 4.71 10.52
CA LEU A 246 3.80 3.76 11.62
C LEU A 246 2.41 3.92 12.25
N ALA A 247 1.93 5.15 12.42
CA ALA A 247 0.59 5.40 12.96
C ALA A 247 -0.51 4.80 12.05
N ALA A 248 -0.38 4.98 10.74
CA ALA A 248 -1.28 4.38 9.76
C ALA A 248 -1.21 2.84 9.81
N ALA A 249 0.00 2.25 9.77
CA ALA A 249 0.20 0.81 9.79
C ALA A 249 -0.30 0.15 11.08
N VAL A 250 -0.17 0.82 12.23
CA VAL A 250 -0.75 0.40 13.52
C VAL A 250 -2.28 0.41 13.44
N GLY A 251 -2.86 1.46 12.84
CA GLY A 251 -4.31 1.56 12.61
C GLY A 251 -4.86 0.46 11.71
N GLU A 252 -4.17 0.11 10.63
CA GLU A 252 -4.52 -0.98 9.71
C GLU A 252 -4.57 -2.35 10.42
N LEU A 253 -3.80 -2.52 11.48
CA LEU A 253 -3.82 -3.72 12.34
C LEU A 253 -4.89 -3.66 13.44
N GLY A 254 -5.81 -2.68 13.37
CA GLY A 254 -6.87 -2.50 14.36
C GLY A 254 -6.40 -2.05 15.74
N CYS A 255 -5.13 -1.61 15.87
CA CYS A 255 -4.55 -1.08 17.10
C CYS A 255 -4.81 0.44 17.23
N ILE A 256 -4.54 1.00 18.41
CA ILE A 256 -4.64 2.44 18.67
C ILE A 256 -3.24 3.03 18.61
N ALA A 257 -2.97 3.84 17.59
CA ALA A 257 -1.75 4.62 17.52
C ALA A 257 -1.81 5.79 18.52
N VAL A 258 -0.76 5.94 19.32
CA VAL A 258 -0.58 7.03 20.28
C VAL A 258 0.71 7.78 19.90
N PRO A 259 0.61 8.83 19.04
CA PRO A 259 1.80 9.58 18.63
C PRO A 259 2.35 10.41 19.78
N PHE A 260 3.64 10.27 20.06
CA PHE A 260 4.40 11.09 20.99
C PHE A 260 5.19 12.21 20.28
N GLY A 261 5.19 12.20 18.94
CA GLY A 261 5.83 13.22 18.13
C GLY A 261 7.34 13.02 17.96
N ILE A 262 8.01 14.13 17.60
CA ILE A 262 9.46 14.17 17.37
C ILE A 262 10.15 14.58 18.67
N VAL A 263 11.08 13.75 19.12
CA VAL A 263 11.88 13.98 20.33
C VAL A 263 13.31 14.36 19.89
N PRO A 264 13.90 15.41 20.44
CA PRO A 264 15.30 15.77 20.17
C PRO A 264 16.26 14.63 20.53
N ASP A 265 17.44 14.62 19.88
CA ASP A 265 18.51 13.66 20.18
C ASP A 265 19.22 14.01 21.52
N ASP A 266 18.41 14.08 22.58
CA ASP A 266 18.84 14.31 23.96
C ASP A 266 18.46 13.10 24.85
N PHE A 267 19.42 12.63 25.64
CA PHE A 267 19.23 11.43 26.48
C PHE A 267 18.12 11.62 27.52
N ALA A 268 18.04 12.79 28.15
CA ALA A 268 17.03 13.03 29.20
C ALA A 268 15.64 13.15 28.60
N ALA A 269 15.50 13.87 27.48
CA ALA A 269 14.24 14.01 26.77
C ALA A 269 13.70 12.67 26.26
N ILE A 270 14.55 11.86 25.61
CA ILE A 270 14.15 10.51 25.14
C ILE A 270 13.80 9.61 26.34
N ALA A 271 14.54 9.71 27.43
CA ALA A 271 14.32 8.91 28.62
C ALA A 271 12.95 9.19 29.28
N GLU A 272 12.63 10.46 29.48
CA GLU A 272 11.35 10.91 30.06
C GLU A 272 10.16 10.50 29.17
N MET A 273 10.30 10.74 27.86
CA MET A 273 9.26 10.39 26.90
C MET A 273 9.04 8.87 26.83
N LEU A 274 10.11 8.08 26.88
CA LEU A 274 10.06 6.64 26.85
C LEU A 274 9.41 6.07 28.13
N ASP A 275 9.70 6.63 29.31
CA ASP A 275 9.03 6.23 30.55
C ASP A 275 7.53 6.47 30.48
N THR A 276 7.12 7.63 29.94
CA THR A 276 5.72 7.99 29.71
C THR A 276 5.07 7.04 28.72
N ALA A 277 5.73 6.75 27.59
CA ALA A 277 5.24 5.84 26.57
C ALA A 277 5.05 4.41 27.10
N ILE A 278 5.99 3.89 27.91
CA ILE A 278 5.88 2.56 28.53
C ILE A 278 4.74 2.52 29.55
N ALA A 279 4.48 3.62 30.26
CA ALA A 279 3.35 3.68 31.20
C ALA A 279 2.01 3.65 30.46
N ASP A 280 1.88 4.39 29.37
CA ASP A 280 0.62 4.70 28.68
C ASP A 280 0.23 3.69 27.59
N ALA A 281 1.19 2.93 27.05
CA ALA A 281 0.97 2.03 25.92
C ALA A 281 1.30 0.57 26.25
N ASP A 282 0.81 -0.33 25.43
CA ASP A 282 1.10 -1.78 25.51
C ASP A 282 2.36 -2.13 24.71
N VAL A 283 2.68 -1.33 23.67
CA VAL A 283 3.83 -1.49 22.79
C VAL A 283 4.43 -0.12 22.53
N VAL A 284 5.75 -0.03 22.46
CA VAL A 284 6.47 1.20 22.10
C VAL A 284 7.24 0.97 20.79
N LEU A 285 7.01 1.83 19.81
CA LEU A 285 7.76 1.92 18.57
C LEU A 285 8.53 3.23 18.56
N MET A 286 9.83 3.15 18.34
CA MET A 286 10.69 4.31 18.12
C MET A 286 11.23 4.25 16.70
N SER A 287 11.36 5.38 16.05
CA SER A 287 11.98 5.50 14.73
C SER A 287 13.16 6.46 14.78
N GLY A 288 14.32 6.01 14.35
CA GLY A 288 15.57 6.77 14.42
C GLY A 288 16.48 6.30 15.56
N GLY A 289 17.65 6.93 15.68
CA GLY A 289 18.61 6.66 16.73
C GLY A 289 19.21 5.24 16.76
N THR A 290 19.27 4.53 15.64
CA THR A 290 19.81 3.15 15.52
C THR A 290 21.07 3.08 14.66
N SER A 291 21.57 4.19 14.11
CA SER A 291 22.73 4.21 13.21
C SER A 291 24.06 4.31 13.98
N LYS A 292 25.18 4.04 13.33
CA LYS A 292 26.54 4.19 13.88
C LYS A 292 26.98 5.63 14.10
N GLY A 293 26.06 6.61 14.05
CA GLY A 293 26.34 8.02 14.24
C GLY A 293 26.70 8.39 15.68
N ALA A 294 27.42 9.50 15.84
CA ALA A 294 27.80 10.06 17.14
C ALA A 294 26.58 10.47 18.01
N GLY A 295 25.38 10.58 17.40
CA GLY A 295 24.10 10.93 18.04
C GLY A 295 23.18 9.77 18.36
N ASP A 296 23.66 8.52 18.31
CA ASP A 296 22.79 7.33 18.51
C ASP A 296 22.48 7.10 19.99
N ILE A 297 21.53 7.87 20.49
CA ILE A 297 21.17 7.93 21.91
C ILE A 297 20.03 6.97 22.24
N ALA A 298 19.15 6.65 21.26
CA ALA A 298 17.93 5.89 21.52
C ALA A 298 18.18 4.49 22.13
N TYR A 299 19.12 3.70 21.55
CA TYR A 299 19.42 2.38 22.09
C TYR A 299 20.09 2.46 23.48
N ARG A 300 20.92 3.49 23.73
CA ARG A 300 21.54 3.71 25.06
C ARG A 300 20.50 4.05 26.11
N THR A 301 19.47 4.81 25.72
CA THR A 301 18.36 5.13 26.61
C THR A 301 17.54 3.88 26.93
N VAL A 302 17.29 3.01 25.93
CA VAL A 302 16.60 1.73 26.15
C VAL A 302 17.47 0.76 26.96
N ALA A 303 18.79 0.80 26.84
CA ALA A 303 19.71 -0.05 27.59
C ALA A 303 19.66 0.16 29.13
N ARG A 304 19.08 1.29 29.61
CA ARG A 304 18.85 1.53 31.05
C ARG A 304 17.75 0.65 31.64
N PHE A 305 16.85 0.12 30.80
CA PHE A 305 15.80 -0.77 31.27
C PHE A 305 16.35 -2.17 31.48
N ALA A 306 15.91 -2.78 32.58
CA ALA A 306 16.14 -4.19 32.88
C ALA A 306 14.87 -4.99 32.65
N ASP A 307 14.95 -6.31 32.78
CA ASP A 307 13.83 -7.23 32.80
C ASP A 307 13.17 -7.46 31.43
N PRO A 308 13.90 -8.06 30.49
CA PRO A 308 15.35 -8.27 30.41
C PRO A 308 16.11 -7.07 29.83
N GLY A 309 15.43 -6.03 29.30
CA GLY A 309 15.98 -4.92 28.56
C GLY A 309 16.21 -5.25 27.08
N ILE A 310 17.34 -4.86 26.49
CA ILE A 310 17.66 -5.16 25.11
C ILE A 310 17.96 -6.65 24.93
N VAL A 311 17.19 -7.31 24.05
CA VAL A 311 17.34 -8.74 23.75
C VAL A 311 17.97 -8.98 22.37
N VAL A 312 17.85 -8.01 21.47
CA VAL A 312 18.47 -8.03 20.14
C VAL A 312 18.94 -6.62 19.78
N HIS A 313 20.19 -6.49 19.34
CA HIS A 313 20.70 -5.26 18.77
C HIS A 313 21.53 -5.58 17.52
N GLY A 314 20.90 -5.38 16.36
CA GLY A 314 21.42 -5.74 15.05
C GLY A 314 20.92 -7.09 14.55
N VAL A 315 20.34 -7.08 13.34
CA VAL A 315 19.83 -8.25 12.64
C VAL A 315 20.50 -8.36 11.28
N ALA A 316 20.83 -9.56 10.83
CA ALA A 316 21.46 -9.82 9.53
C ALA A 316 20.46 -9.64 8.37
N LEU A 317 19.87 -8.46 8.26
CA LEU A 317 18.88 -8.05 7.26
C LEU A 317 19.37 -6.88 6.41
N LYS A 318 18.85 -6.81 5.19
CA LYS A 318 18.98 -5.66 4.29
C LYS A 318 17.65 -5.48 3.52
N PRO A 319 16.95 -4.34 3.73
CA PRO A 319 17.22 -3.29 4.71
C PRO A 319 16.86 -3.72 6.14
N GLY A 320 17.35 -3.01 7.18
CA GLY A 320 16.91 -3.21 8.56
C GLY A 320 17.98 -3.67 9.55
N LYS A 321 19.28 -3.74 9.13
CA LYS A 321 20.38 -4.20 10.00
C LYS A 321 20.37 -3.60 11.42
N PRO A 322 20.19 -2.27 11.62
CA PRO A 322 20.31 -1.66 12.93
C PRO A 322 19.06 -1.77 13.82
N LEU A 323 18.16 -2.70 13.56
CA LEU A 323 17.00 -2.96 14.41
C LEU A 323 17.43 -3.28 15.84
N CYS A 324 16.76 -2.66 16.83
CA CYS A 324 16.93 -3.00 18.25
C CYS A 324 15.58 -3.42 18.84
N LEU A 325 15.57 -4.60 19.47
CA LEU A 325 14.40 -5.18 20.13
C LEU A 325 14.68 -5.29 21.63
N ALA A 326 13.78 -4.76 22.44
CA ALA A 326 13.85 -4.79 23.88
C ALA A 326 12.50 -5.19 24.48
N VAL A 327 12.56 -5.70 25.70
CA VAL A 327 11.38 -5.98 26.51
C VAL A 327 11.61 -5.36 27.88
N THR A 328 10.63 -4.64 28.39
CA THR A 328 10.66 -4.08 29.73
C THR A 328 9.26 -4.11 30.34
N ARG A 329 9.16 -4.54 31.59
CA ARG A 329 7.86 -4.73 32.29
C ARG A 329 6.89 -5.62 31.48
N GLY A 330 7.42 -6.63 30.77
CA GLY A 330 6.65 -7.51 29.89
C GLY A 330 6.11 -6.85 28.60
N LYS A 331 6.48 -5.58 28.34
CA LYS A 331 6.03 -4.83 27.15
C LYS A 331 7.13 -4.79 26.09
N PRO A 332 6.81 -4.97 24.80
CA PRO A 332 7.76 -4.84 23.70
C PRO A 332 8.11 -3.38 23.44
N VAL A 333 9.41 -3.10 23.31
CA VAL A 333 9.98 -1.81 22.89
C VAL A 333 10.86 -2.08 21.68
N MET A 334 10.53 -1.48 20.53
CA MET A 334 11.22 -1.70 19.26
C MET A 334 11.76 -0.39 18.73
N ILE A 335 13.08 -0.32 18.48
CA ILE A 335 13.70 0.82 17.83
C ILE A 335 13.95 0.45 16.38
N LEU A 336 13.14 1.01 15.50
CA LEU A 336 13.19 0.81 14.05
C LEU A 336 14.22 1.75 13.43
N PRO A 337 14.87 1.35 12.32
CA PRO A 337 15.82 2.22 11.62
C PRO A 337 15.17 3.53 11.16
N GLY A 338 15.92 4.63 11.15
CA GLY A 338 15.44 5.94 10.69
C GLY A 338 15.13 6.01 9.19
N PHE A 339 15.74 5.17 8.34
CA PHE A 339 15.43 5.14 6.92
C PHE A 339 14.06 4.51 6.63
N PRO A 340 13.19 5.19 5.82
CA PRO A 340 11.79 4.79 5.63
C PRO A 340 11.58 3.34 5.18
N THR A 341 12.29 2.89 4.14
CA THR A 341 12.18 1.50 3.66
C THR A 341 12.59 0.50 4.74
N SER A 342 13.63 0.81 5.53
CA SER A 342 14.06 -0.05 6.63
C SER A 342 13.04 -0.09 7.77
N ALA A 343 12.49 1.06 8.14
CA ALA A 343 11.46 1.16 9.17
C ALA A 343 10.23 0.33 8.80
N THR A 344 9.75 0.47 7.56
CA THR A 344 8.58 -0.27 7.06
C THR A 344 8.83 -1.79 7.07
N PHE A 345 9.96 -2.26 6.54
CA PHE A 345 10.28 -3.69 6.56
C PHE A 345 10.38 -4.25 7.97
N THR A 346 11.11 -3.57 8.84
CA THR A 346 11.29 -4.06 10.22
C THR A 346 10.00 -3.99 11.04
N PHE A 347 9.12 -3.03 10.75
CA PHE A 347 7.78 -2.99 11.31
C PHE A 347 6.97 -4.23 10.90
N HIS A 348 6.87 -4.51 9.60
CA HIS A 348 6.10 -5.65 9.10
C HIS A 348 6.67 -6.99 9.55
N GLU A 349 7.99 -7.08 9.67
CA GLU A 349 8.67 -8.33 10.05
C GLU A 349 8.60 -8.64 11.55
N PHE A 350 8.70 -7.63 12.42
CA PHE A 350 8.81 -7.83 13.87
C PHE A 350 7.66 -7.22 14.68
N ALA A 351 7.18 -6.02 14.33
CA ALA A 351 6.13 -5.36 15.10
C ALA A 351 4.72 -5.87 14.72
N ALA A 352 4.41 -5.95 13.45
CA ALA A 352 3.09 -6.35 12.98
C ALA A 352 2.66 -7.75 13.48
N PRO A 353 3.51 -8.80 13.50
CA PRO A 353 3.14 -10.09 14.06
C PRO A 353 2.78 -10.03 15.56
N VAL A 354 3.52 -9.23 16.32
CA VAL A 354 3.24 -9.03 17.76
C VAL A 354 1.91 -8.30 17.94
N LEU A 355 1.68 -7.21 17.23
CA LEU A 355 0.44 -6.43 17.29
C LEU A 355 -0.79 -7.26 16.91
N ARG A 356 -0.67 -8.11 15.89
CA ARG A 356 -1.74 -9.03 15.48
C ARG A 356 -2.14 -10.00 16.58
N ILE A 357 -1.15 -10.59 17.27
CA ILE A 357 -1.43 -11.49 18.39
C ILE A 357 -2.09 -10.73 19.54
N LEU A 358 -1.56 -9.57 19.91
CA LEU A 358 -2.10 -8.75 21.00
C LEU A 358 -3.53 -8.26 20.73
N SER A 359 -3.90 -8.01 19.46
CA SER A 359 -5.26 -7.62 19.06
C SER A 359 -6.20 -8.80 18.79
N GLY A 360 -5.69 -10.03 18.89
CA GLY A 360 -6.46 -11.25 18.62
C GLY A 360 -6.70 -11.51 17.14
N LEU A 361 -6.07 -10.77 16.21
CA LEU A 361 -6.17 -10.99 14.79
C LEU A 361 -5.54 -12.34 14.38
N PRO A 362 -6.12 -13.04 13.40
CA PRO A 362 -5.54 -14.27 12.88
C PRO A 362 -4.16 -14.02 12.28
N ALA A 363 -3.28 -15.03 12.28
CA ALA A 363 -1.97 -14.94 11.65
C ALA A 363 -2.12 -14.51 10.18
N LEU A 364 -1.24 -13.61 9.74
CA LEU A 364 -1.22 -13.16 8.36
C LEU A 364 -0.76 -14.32 7.47
N ARG A 365 -1.59 -14.66 6.48
CA ARG A 365 -1.19 -15.57 5.41
C ARG A 365 -0.70 -14.70 4.26
N HIS A 366 0.60 -14.71 4.01
CA HIS A 366 1.16 -14.03 2.85
C HIS A 366 0.79 -14.79 1.59
N GLU A 367 0.17 -14.10 0.64
CA GLU A 367 0.05 -14.62 -0.71
C GLU A 367 1.42 -14.56 -1.37
N THR A 368 1.80 -15.63 -2.05
CA THR A 368 3.05 -15.67 -2.84
C THR A 368 2.72 -15.89 -4.31
N ARG A 369 3.51 -15.25 -5.18
CA ARG A 369 3.45 -15.41 -6.64
C ARG A 369 4.82 -15.76 -7.16
N THR A 370 4.86 -16.73 -8.07
CA THR A 370 6.09 -17.08 -8.79
C THR A 370 6.30 -16.08 -9.93
N ALA A 371 7.52 -15.51 -10.01
CA ALA A 371 7.88 -14.56 -11.05
C ALA A 371 9.34 -14.76 -11.49
N THR A 372 9.66 -14.38 -12.71
CA THR A 372 11.03 -14.44 -13.25
C THR A 372 11.74 -13.11 -13.04
N LEU A 373 12.98 -13.12 -12.56
CA LEU A 373 13.81 -11.95 -12.41
C LEU A 373 14.38 -11.54 -13.79
N PRO A 374 14.00 -10.39 -14.36
CA PRO A 374 14.41 -10.04 -15.74
C PRO A 374 15.84 -9.51 -15.85
N ILE A 375 16.41 -9.06 -14.73
CA ILE A 375 17.75 -8.47 -14.67
C ILE A 375 18.58 -9.14 -13.57
N LYS A 376 19.92 -9.20 -13.79
CA LYS A 376 20.87 -9.64 -12.77
C LYS A 376 20.79 -8.74 -11.53
N LEU A 377 20.71 -9.35 -10.35
CA LEU A 377 20.78 -8.66 -9.07
C LEU A 377 22.09 -8.98 -8.36
N ILE A 378 22.71 -7.94 -7.78
CA ILE A 378 23.89 -8.09 -6.92
C ILE A 378 23.43 -7.83 -5.48
N SER A 379 23.69 -8.80 -4.60
CA SER A 379 23.38 -8.73 -3.17
C SER A 379 24.66 -8.67 -2.33
N GLU A 380 24.54 -8.41 -1.04
CA GLU A 380 25.66 -8.42 -0.10
C GLU A 380 25.69 -9.73 0.68
N LEU A 381 26.84 -10.41 0.72
CA LEU A 381 27.03 -11.59 1.54
C LEU A 381 26.86 -11.29 3.04
N GLY A 382 26.37 -12.29 3.77
CA GLY A 382 26.23 -12.24 5.22
C GLY A 382 24.91 -11.62 5.74
N ARG A 383 23.98 -11.23 4.82
CA ARG A 383 22.66 -10.70 5.20
C ARG A 383 21.59 -11.21 4.24
N THR A 384 20.44 -11.53 4.78
CA THR A 384 19.25 -11.74 3.95
C THR A 384 18.80 -10.41 3.38
N GLU A 385 18.76 -10.27 2.05
CA GLU A 385 18.28 -9.05 1.39
C GLU A 385 16.83 -9.23 0.94
N TYR A 386 15.94 -8.34 1.42
CA TYR A 386 14.57 -8.22 0.92
C TYR A 386 14.55 -7.23 -0.24
N VAL A 387 14.17 -7.72 -1.41
CA VAL A 387 14.14 -6.93 -2.65
C VAL A 387 12.70 -6.62 -3.01
N LEU A 388 12.34 -5.34 -2.92
CA LEU A 388 11.05 -4.84 -3.40
C LEU A 388 10.96 -4.97 -4.92
N VAL A 389 9.83 -5.46 -5.41
CA VAL A 389 9.60 -5.65 -6.84
C VAL A 389 8.25 -5.13 -7.30
N ALA A 390 8.22 -4.64 -8.55
CA ALA A 390 6.99 -4.49 -9.31
C ALA A 390 6.79 -5.74 -10.16
N LEU A 391 5.57 -6.26 -10.17
CA LEU A 391 5.18 -7.39 -11.00
C LEU A 391 4.65 -6.88 -12.33
N THR A 392 5.14 -7.46 -13.41
CA THR A 392 4.72 -7.17 -14.78
C THR A 392 4.36 -8.47 -15.49
N GLU A 393 3.57 -8.37 -16.53
CA GLU A 393 3.27 -9.51 -17.38
C GLU A 393 4.44 -9.77 -18.34
N GLY A 394 5.05 -10.95 -18.28
CA GLY A 394 6.11 -11.39 -19.19
C GLY A 394 5.59 -11.85 -20.56
N GLN A 395 6.54 -12.31 -21.43
CA GLN A 395 6.19 -12.74 -22.81
C GLN A 395 5.28 -13.96 -22.85
N ASP A 396 5.47 -14.91 -21.95
CA ASP A 396 4.75 -16.20 -21.93
C ASP A 396 3.50 -16.19 -21.04
N GLY A 397 2.97 -14.99 -20.71
CA GLY A 397 1.86 -14.85 -19.76
C GLY A 397 2.24 -15.11 -18.30
N GLY A 398 3.52 -15.40 -18.01
CA GLY A 398 4.07 -15.47 -16.68
C GLY A 398 4.34 -14.08 -16.10
N LEU A 399 4.70 -14.03 -14.81
CA LEU A 399 5.06 -12.78 -14.16
C LEU A 399 6.58 -12.53 -14.22
N ALA A 400 6.97 -11.29 -14.44
CA ALA A 400 8.33 -10.80 -14.27
C ALA A 400 8.41 -9.90 -13.03
N ALA A 401 9.45 -10.09 -12.20
CA ALA A 401 9.68 -9.34 -10.98
C ALA A 401 10.78 -8.28 -11.20
N TYR A 402 10.39 -7.03 -11.39
CA TYR A 402 11.33 -5.92 -11.55
C TYR A 402 11.74 -5.32 -10.21
N PRO A 403 13.04 -5.35 -9.85
CA PRO A 403 13.51 -4.71 -8.63
C PRO A 403 13.26 -3.19 -8.64
N ILE A 404 12.59 -2.68 -7.61
CA ILE A 404 12.30 -1.26 -7.42
C ILE A 404 13.38 -0.66 -6.55
N GLY A 405 14.18 0.23 -7.14
CA GLY A 405 15.13 1.09 -6.44
C GLY A 405 16.11 0.35 -5.51
N LYS A 406 17.30 0.88 -5.38
CA LYS A 406 18.28 0.43 -4.40
C LYS A 406 18.46 1.54 -3.36
N GLY A 407 18.11 1.25 -2.11
CA GLY A 407 18.41 2.12 -1.00
C GLY A 407 17.30 2.17 0.06
N SER A 408 17.73 2.09 1.30
CA SER A 408 16.86 2.11 2.49
C SER A 408 16.14 3.45 2.71
N GLY A 409 16.64 4.55 2.10
CA GLY A 409 16.06 5.89 2.21
C GLY A 409 14.98 6.23 1.17
N ALA A 410 14.60 5.29 0.29
CA ALA A 410 13.60 5.53 -0.75
C ALA A 410 12.17 5.47 -0.16
N VAL A 411 11.51 6.61 -0.01
CA VAL A 411 10.13 6.68 0.53
C VAL A 411 9.12 6.05 -0.42
N THR A 412 9.28 6.25 -1.74
CA THR A 412 8.34 5.77 -2.76
C THR A 412 8.45 4.29 -3.08
N ALA A 413 9.50 3.60 -2.63
CA ALA A 413 9.75 2.21 -3.00
C ALA A 413 8.62 1.27 -2.57
N PHE A 414 8.10 1.43 -1.35
CA PHE A 414 6.99 0.61 -0.85
C PHE A 414 5.67 0.89 -1.55
N SER A 415 5.34 2.15 -1.83
CA SER A 415 4.08 2.51 -2.50
C SER A 415 4.03 2.02 -3.95
N MET A 416 5.20 1.79 -4.57
CA MET A 416 5.30 1.29 -5.96
C MET A 416 5.44 -0.22 -6.03
N ALA A 417 5.75 -0.90 -4.91
CA ALA A 417 5.99 -2.34 -4.88
C ALA A 417 4.70 -3.14 -4.86
N ASP A 418 4.66 -4.23 -5.63
CA ASP A 418 3.61 -5.25 -5.53
C ASP A 418 3.97 -6.32 -4.50
N GLY A 419 5.25 -6.47 -4.21
CA GLY A 419 5.75 -7.46 -3.30
C GLY A 419 7.25 -7.38 -3.11
N PHE A 420 7.78 -8.38 -2.44
CA PHE A 420 9.22 -8.56 -2.25
C PHE A 420 9.60 -10.04 -2.30
N PHE A 421 10.86 -10.31 -2.58
CA PHE A 421 11.44 -11.64 -2.39
C PHE A 421 12.72 -11.55 -1.56
N ALA A 422 13.06 -12.64 -0.89
CA ALA A 422 14.26 -12.72 -0.07
C ALA A 422 15.41 -13.34 -0.85
N VAL A 423 16.58 -12.68 -0.83
CA VAL A 423 17.84 -13.22 -1.29
C VAL A 423 18.59 -13.77 -0.07
N PRO A 424 18.95 -15.07 -0.06
CA PRO A 424 19.65 -15.67 1.08
C PRO A 424 20.99 -14.99 1.38
N ALA A 425 21.40 -15.01 2.64
CA ALA A 425 22.63 -14.37 3.11
C ALA A 425 23.93 -14.89 2.45
N GLN A 426 23.92 -16.10 1.88
CA GLN A 426 25.05 -16.73 1.20
C GLN A 426 25.09 -16.43 -0.32
N THR A 427 24.15 -15.64 -0.83
CA THR A 427 24.01 -15.33 -2.26
C THR A 427 24.46 -13.89 -2.52
N ASP A 428 25.50 -13.71 -3.32
CA ASP A 428 25.99 -12.40 -3.76
C ASP A 428 25.44 -11.97 -5.13
N VAL A 429 25.02 -12.96 -5.94
CA VAL A 429 24.50 -12.72 -7.29
C VAL A 429 23.27 -13.59 -7.54
N VAL A 430 22.18 -12.96 -7.96
CA VAL A 430 21.01 -13.65 -8.51
C VAL A 430 20.99 -13.38 -10.02
N PRO A 431 21.19 -14.41 -10.87
CA PRO A 431 21.21 -14.25 -12.32
C PRO A 431 19.86 -13.77 -12.89
N ALA A 432 19.90 -13.06 -14.02
CA ALA A 432 18.69 -12.83 -14.82
C ALA A 432 18.11 -14.19 -15.25
N GLY A 433 16.78 -14.29 -15.34
CA GLY A 433 16.07 -15.54 -15.64
C GLY A 433 15.80 -16.42 -14.40
N THR A 434 16.31 -16.06 -13.22
CA THR A 434 16.02 -16.80 -11.98
C THR A 434 14.54 -16.66 -11.62
N VAL A 435 13.91 -17.81 -11.32
CA VAL A 435 12.54 -17.85 -10.81
C VAL A 435 12.56 -17.57 -9.30
N VAL A 436 11.78 -16.61 -8.86
CA VAL A 436 11.70 -16.18 -7.45
C VAL A 436 10.26 -16.29 -6.93
N SER A 437 10.13 -16.55 -5.64
CA SER A 437 8.82 -16.50 -4.94
C SER A 437 8.64 -15.11 -4.35
N VAL A 438 7.71 -14.34 -4.89
CA VAL A 438 7.40 -12.98 -4.46
C VAL A 438 6.29 -13.02 -3.43
N THR A 439 6.56 -12.54 -2.23
CA THR A 439 5.55 -12.28 -1.19
C THR A 439 4.83 -10.98 -1.52
N ILE A 440 3.51 -11.05 -1.65
CA ILE A 440 2.67 -9.91 -2.06
C ILE A 440 2.47 -8.95 -0.89
N ILE A 441 2.54 -7.64 -1.18
CA ILE A 441 2.23 -6.55 -0.26
C ILE A 441 0.83 -6.00 -0.61
N GLY A 442 -0.04 -5.89 0.39
CA GLY A 442 -1.42 -5.42 0.19
C GLY A 442 -2.42 -6.53 -0.12
N VAL A 443 -3.61 -6.15 -0.57
CA VAL A 443 -4.76 -7.07 -0.66
C VAL A 443 -4.79 -7.86 -1.97
N THR A 444 -4.28 -7.29 -3.07
CA THR A 444 -4.22 -7.96 -4.38
C THR A 444 -3.09 -7.35 -5.23
N ALA A 445 -2.24 -8.20 -5.81
CA ALA A 445 -1.35 -7.81 -6.89
C ALA A 445 -2.08 -7.99 -8.23
N THR A 446 -2.87 -7.02 -8.63
CA THR A 446 -3.36 -6.96 -10.02
C THR A 446 -2.34 -6.24 -10.87
N PRO A 447 -1.85 -6.84 -11.98
CA PRO A 447 -1.03 -6.12 -12.93
C PRO A 447 -1.74 -4.83 -13.38
N ALA A 448 -0.98 -3.73 -13.48
CA ALA A 448 -1.54 -2.48 -14.01
C ALA A 448 -2.00 -2.66 -15.46
N ASP A 449 -3.02 -1.89 -15.87
CA ASP A 449 -3.50 -1.88 -17.26
C ASP A 449 -2.42 -1.44 -18.23
N LEU A 450 -1.50 -0.57 -17.76
CA LEU A 450 -0.38 -0.05 -18.53
C LEU A 450 0.91 -0.12 -17.72
N MET A 451 1.90 -0.84 -18.23
CA MET A 451 3.26 -0.87 -17.70
C MET A 451 4.20 -0.04 -18.57
N VAL A 452 4.78 0.98 -17.97
CA VAL A 452 5.78 1.83 -18.61
C VAL A 452 7.14 1.60 -17.95
N ILE A 453 8.17 1.27 -18.75
CA ILE A 453 9.54 1.06 -18.26
C ILE A 453 10.48 1.89 -19.13
N GLY A 454 11.26 2.82 -18.55
CA GLY A 454 12.16 3.62 -19.37
C GLY A 454 12.76 4.83 -18.68
N SER A 455 13.04 5.84 -19.46
CA SER A 455 13.56 7.11 -18.95
C SER A 455 12.43 7.95 -18.35
N HIS A 456 12.67 8.53 -17.19
CA HIS A 456 11.71 9.44 -16.57
C HIS A 456 11.66 10.81 -17.27
N CYS A 457 10.44 11.33 -17.42
CA CYS A 457 10.20 12.69 -17.88
C CYS A 457 8.88 13.21 -17.30
N VAL A 458 8.85 14.46 -16.85
CA VAL A 458 7.63 15.09 -16.29
C VAL A 458 6.47 15.15 -17.30
N GLY A 459 6.76 15.17 -18.61
CA GLY A 459 5.74 15.04 -19.65
C GLY A 459 5.09 13.66 -19.67
N LEU A 460 5.86 12.58 -19.37
CA LEU A 460 5.32 11.24 -19.21
C LEU A 460 4.46 11.14 -17.95
N ASP A 461 4.88 11.75 -16.82
CA ASP A 461 4.08 11.79 -15.60
C ASP A 461 2.71 12.46 -15.86
N TYR A 462 2.69 13.55 -16.64
CA TYR A 462 1.45 14.20 -17.05
C TYR A 462 0.55 13.26 -17.87
N LEU A 463 1.10 12.56 -18.86
CA LEU A 463 0.35 11.60 -19.69
C LEU A 463 -0.24 10.46 -18.87
N ILE A 464 0.53 9.91 -17.93
CA ILE A 464 0.07 8.87 -16.99
C ILE A 464 -1.04 9.44 -16.08
N GLY A 465 -0.89 10.68 -15.63
CA GLY A 465 -1.92 11.35 -14.82
C GLY A 465 -3.25 11.53 -15.55
N VAL A 466 -3.23 11.85 -16.84
CA VAL A 466 -4.44 11.92 -17.68
C VAL A 466 -5.11 10.56 -17.77
N LEU A 467 -4.35 9.49 -18.04
CA LEU A 467 -4.88 8.12 -18.07
C LEU A 467 -5.50 7.70 -16.72
N ALA A 468 -4.85 8.04 -15.61
CA ALA A 468 -5.38 7.74 -14.29
C ALA A 468 -6.72 8.45 -14.03
N GLY A 469 -6.89 9.68 -14.51
CA GLY A 469 -8.17 10.41 -14.50
C GLY A 469 -9.28 9.73 -15.32
N GLU A 470 -8.92 8.87 -16.26
CA GLU A 470 -9.85 8.07 -17.08
C GLU A 470 -10.06 6.64 -16.50
N GLY A 471 -9.52 6.34 -15.33
CA GLY A 471 -9.64 5.05 -14.67
C GLY A 471 -8.66 3.98 -15.15
N VAL A 472 -7.64 4.33 -15.96
CA VAL A 472 -6.59 3.41 -16.38
C VAL A 472 -5.50 3.36 -15.32
N THR A 473 -5.24 2.18 -14.77
CA THR A 473 -4.14 1.98 -13.83
C THR A 473 -2.82 1.87 -14.58
N ALA A 474 -1.85 2.71 -14.23
CA ALA A 474 -0.53 2.70 -14.88
C ALA A 474 0.59 2.58 -13.84
N LYS A 475 1.63 1.79 -14.16
CA LYS A 475 2.87 1.72 -13.39
C LYS A 475 4.03 2.21 -14.24
N PHE A 476 4.91 2.99 -13.62
CA PHE A 476 6.11 3.49 -14.26
C PHE A 476 7.37 3.09 -13.48
N LEU A 477 8.32 2.45 -14.18
CA LEU A 477 9.64 2.09 -13.65
C LEU A 477 10.73 2.92 -14.33
N ALA A 478 11.35 3.82 -13.58
CA ALA A 478 12.42 4.68 -14.04
C ALA A 478 13.77 3.92 -14.05
N VAL A 479 14.10 3.27 -15.16
CA VAL A 479 15.34 2.47 -15.33
C VAL A 479 16.32 3.08 -16.35
N GLY A 480 15.92 4.18 -17.02
CA GLY A 480 16.65 4.80 -18.14
C GLY A 480 16.27 4.23 -19.51
N GLY A 481 16.60 5.00 -20.55
CA GLY A 481 16.15 4.70 -21.93
C GLY A 481 16.64 3.37 -22.48
N THR A 482 17.93 3.04 -22.29
CA THR A 482 18.51 1.78 -22.77
C THR A 482 17.89 0.56 -22.09
N ALA A 483 17.72 0.59 -20.75
CA ALA A 483 17.10 -0.51 -20.03
C ALA A 483 15.61 -0.63 -20.37
N GLY A 484 14.92 0.50 -20.60
CA GLY A 484 13.53 0.50 -21.08
C GLY A 484 13.39 -0.13 -22.45
N LEU A 485 14.27 0.22 -23.40
CA LEU A 485 14.31 -0.42 -24.72
C LEU A 485 14.49 -1.93 -24.63
N MET A 486 15.39 -2.38 -23.77
CA MET A 486 15.62 -3.83 -23.57
C MET A 486 14.42 -4.51 -22.92
N ALA A 487 13.71 -3.84 -22.01
CA ALA A 487 12.45 -4.33 -21.45
C ALA A 487 11.37 -4.46 -22.52
N ALA A 488 11.25 -3.48 -23.42
CA ALA A 488 10.33 -3.54 -24.55
C ALA A 488 10.66 -4.72 -25.49
N LYS A 489 11.95 -4.94 -25.81
CA LYS A 489 12.39 -6.09 -26.62
C LYS A 489 12.03 -7.43 -25.98
N ARG A 490 12.07 -7.54 -24.67
CA ARG A 490 11.64 -8.75 -23.94
C ARG A 490 10.13 -8.82 -23.68
N GLY A 491 9.34 -7.85 -24.19
CA GLY A 491 7.89 -7.81 -24.01
C GLY A 491 7.43 -7.62 -22.56
N GLU A 492 8.28 -7.08 -21.70
CA GLU A 492 8.05 -6.92 -20.25
C GLU A 492 7.38 -5.59 -19.89
N CYS A 493 7.20 -4.70 -20.84
CA CYS A 493 6.43 -3.46 -20.70
C CYS A 493 5.52 -3.26 -21.89
N ASP A 494 4.53 -2.40 -21.69
CA ASP A 494 3.66 -1.96 -22.76
C ASP A 494 4.26 -0.80 -23.53
N ILE A 495 4.98 0.08 -22.84
CA ILE A 495 5.59 1.28 -23.42
C ILE A 495 6.97 1.51 -22.78
N ALA A 496 7.96 1.84 -23.59
CA ALA A 496 9.24 2.33 -23.10
C ALA A 496 9.48 3.77 -23.57
N GLY A 497 9.70 4.69 -22.61
CA GLY A 497 10.13 6.07 -22.92
C GLY A 497 11.64 6.10 -23.16
N ILE A 498 12.06 6.57 -24.34
CA ILE A 498 13.46 6.60 -24.76
C ILE A 498 13.85 7.93 -25.40
N HIS A 499 15.14 8.24 -25.34
CA HIS A 499 15.77 9.39 -25.99
C HIS A 499 17.23 9.05 -26.31
N LEU A 500 17.43 8.05 -27.16
CA LEU A 500 18.73 7.50 -27.50
C LEU A 500 19.20 8.08 -28.83
N MET A 501 20.25 8.90 -28.80
CA MET A 501 20.86 9.46 -30.00
C MET A 501 21.83 8.44 -30.61
N ASP A 502 21.72 8.22 -31.88
CA ASP A 502 22.72 7.50 -32.65
C ASP A 502 23.97 8.40 -32.81
N PRO A 503 25.14 7.97 -32.35
CA PRO A 503 26.33 8.80 -32.37
C PRO A 503 26.84 9.11 -33.82
N ASP A 504 26.55 8.26 -34.79
CA ASP A 504 27.04 8.40 -36.14
C ASP A 504 26.14 9.33 -36.97
N THR A 505 24.84 9.29 -36.77
CA THR A 505 23.87 10.04 -37.54
C THR A 505 23.28 11.24 -36.83
N GLY A 506 23.38 11.32 -35.51
CA GLY A 506 22.73 12.31 -34.65
C GLY A 506 21.19 12.15 -34.58
N ILE A 507 20.63 11.09 -35.17
CA ILE A 507 19.18 10.83 -35.19
C ILE A 507 18.77 10.08 -33.94
N TYR A 508 17.68 10.52 -33.31
CA TYR A 508 17.16 9.89 -32.12
C TYR A 508 16.33 8.64 -32.40
N ASN A 509 16.52 7.60 -31.60
CA ASN A 509 15.69 6.44 -31.38
C ASN A 509 15.55 5.45 -32.54
N ARG A 510 15.65 5.87 -33.79
CA ARG A 510 15.35 5.06 -35.01
C ARG A 510 16.33 3.91 -35.21
N ALA A 511 17.61 4.11 -34.95
CA ALA A 511 18.65 3.11 -35.15
C ALA A 511 18.50 1.86 -34.25
N TYR A 512 17.72 1.96 -33.18
CA TYR A 512 17.53 0.91 -32.18
C TYR A 512 16.28 0.03 -32.42
N MET A 513 15.48 0.36 -33.47
CA MET A 513 14.24 -0.35 -33.79
C MET A 513 14.51 -1.62 -34.58
N ASP A 514 13.67 -2.62 -34.35
CA ASP A 514 13.58 -3.86 -35.12
C ASP A 514 12.10 -4.20 -35.38
N ASP A 515 11.84 -5.29 -36.09
CA ASP A 515 10.49 -5.69 -36.49
C ASP A 515 9.54 -6.02 -35.33
N THR A 516 10.07 -6.21 -34.11
CA THR A 516 9.29 -6.51 -32.91
C THR A 516 8.81 -5.25 -32.20
N LEU A 517 9.32 -4.08 -32.60
CA LEU A 517 9.11 -2.80 -31.92
C LEU A 517 8.49 -1.77 -32.86
N ARG A 518 7.64 -0.93 -32.31
CA ARG A 518 7.06 0.23 -32.98
C ARG A 518 7.47 1.52 -32.28
N LEU A 519 8.09 2.43 -33.02
CA LEU A 519 8.40 3.77 -32.54
C LEU A 519 7.19 4.69 -32.74
N VAL A 520 6.74 5.30 -31.64
CA VAL A 520 5.68 6.31 -31.61
C VAL A 520 6.31 7.64 -31.23
N PRO A 521 6.22 8.67 -32.10
CA PRO A 521 6.71 10.00 -31.80
C PRO A 521 6.03 10.56 -30.55
N GLY A 522 6.83 11.08 -29.64
CA GLY A 522 6.34 11.73 -28.43
C GLY A 522 6.42 13.26 -28.54
N TYR A 523 7.36 13.85 -27.84
CA TYR A 523 7.56 15.31 -27.83
C TYR A 523 9.06 15.67 -27.81
N GLY A 524 9.36 16.85 -28.33
CA GLY A 524 10.71 17.40 -28.25
C GLY A 524 10.94 18.12 -26.94
N ARG A 525 12.19 18.12 -26.48
CA ARG A 525 12.64 18.86 -25.31
C ARG A 525 14.03 19.47 -25.53
N SER A 526 14.36 20.52 -24.79
CA SER A 526 15.68 21.15 -24.87
C SER A 526 16.58 20.65 -23.75
N GLN A 527 17.79 20.21 -24.07
CA GLN A 527 18.87 20.03 -23.11
C GLN A 527 19.79 21.25 -23.10
N GLY A 528 20.28 21.61 -21.93
CA GLY A 528 21.15 22.77 -21.79
C GLY A 528 21.94 22.80 -20.50
N VAL A 529 22.85 23.78 -20.43
CA VAL A 529 23.57 24.11 -19.21
C VAL A 529 22.60 24.77 -18.24
N VAL A 530 22.51 24.22 -17.04
CA VAL A 530 21.68 24.71 -15.94
C VAL A 530 22.60 25.27 -14.88
N TYR A 531 22.26 26.45 -14.35
CA TYR A 531 23.07 27.19 -13.38
C TYR A 531 22.19 28.07 -12.47
N ARG A 532 22.71 28.58 -11.35
CA ARG A 532 21.95 29.53 -10.52
C ARG A 532 21.71 30.82 -11.28
N ARG A 533 20.44 31.24 -11.37
CA ARG A 533 20.08 32.50 -12.03
C ARG A 533 20.85 33.68 -11.43
N GLY A 534 21.47 34.47 -12.31
CA GLY A 534 22.29 35.63 -11.90
C GLY A 534 23.77 35.33 -11.65
N ASP A 535 24.21 34.08 -11.80
CA ASP A 535 25.64 33.75 -11.72
C ASP A 535 26.39 34.37 -12.92
N PRO A 536 27.35 35.28 -12.71
CA PRO A 536 28.03 36.01 -13.76
C PRO A 536 28.87 35.12 -14.68
N ARG A 537 29.27 33.95 -14.21
CA ARG A 537 30.06 32.97 -14.99
C ARG A 537 29.28 32.37 -16.17
N PHE A 538 27.95 32.51 -16.16
CA PHE A 538 27.05 31.91 -17.16
C PHE A 538 26.13 32.93 -17.83
N SER A 539 25.81 34.03 -17.15
CA SER A 539 24.85 35.02 -17.62
C SER A 539 25.30 35.70 -18.91
N GLY A 540 24.48 35.66 -19.95
CA GLY A 540 24.74 36.30 -21.24
C GLY A 540 25.75 35.58 -22.13
N LEU A 541 26.21 34.40 -21.74
CA LEU A 541 27.12 33.57 -22.53
C LEU A 541 26.33 32.54 -23.37
N ASP A 542 26.90 32.12 -24.49
CA ASP A 542 26.49 30.90 -25.17
C ASP A 542 27.01 29.65 -24.42
N ALA A 543 26.55 28.48 -24.83
CA ALA A 543 26.90 27.27 -24.13
C ALA A 543 28.39 26.91 -24.18
N ALA A 544 29.07 27.19 -25.29
CA ALA A 544 30.50 26.91 -25.44
C ALA A 544 31.34 27.84 -24.55
N ALA A 545 30.99 29.14 -24.54
CA ALA A 545 31.66 30.14 -23.69
C ALA A 545 31.41 29.86 -22.19
N ALA A 546 30.18 29.52 -21.82
CA ALA A 546 29.81 29.18 -20.44
C ALA A 546 30.57 27.94 -19.93
N ILE A 547 30.68 26.89 -20.71
CA ILE A 547 31.45 25.68 -20.36
C ILE A 547 32.96 26.00 -20.29
N ALA A 548 33.48 26.83 -21.22
CA ALA A 548 34.88 27.24 -21.21
C ALA A 548 35.21 28.03 -19.95
N GLU A 549 34.33 28.94 -19.52
CA GLU A 549 34.49 29.71 -18.30
C GLU A 549 34.42 28.83 -17.06
N ALA A 550 33.41 27.95 -16.97
CA ALA A 550 33.29 27.00 -15.87
C ALA A 550 34.50 26.06 -15.73
N ARG A 551 35.17 25.72 -16.84
CA ARG A 551 36.40 24.90 -16.83
C ARG A 551 37.63 25.63 -16.36
N ARG A 552 37.67 26.96 -16.48
CA ARG A 552 38.81 27.78 -16.05
C ARG A 552 38.81 28.01 -14.53
N ASP A 553 37.64 28.02 -13.93
CA ASP A 553 37.47 28.24 -12.49
C ASP A 553 37.41 26.89 -11.74
N PRO A 554 38.48 26.50 -11.00
CA PRO A 554 38.48 25.23 -10.26
C PRO A 554 37.49 25.22 -9.07
N THR A 555 36.95 26.39 -8.69
CA THR A 555 35.92 26.48 -7.65
C THR A 555 34.50 26.32 -8.21
N CYS A 556 34.35 26.37 -9.53
CA CYS A 556 33.06 26.18 -10.21
C CYS A 556 32.69 24.68 -10.30
N LEU A 557 31.92 24.21 -9.33
CA LEU A 557 31.61 22.80 -9.19
C LEU A 557 30.51 22.35 -10.17
N MET A 558 30.82 21.30 -10.92
CA MET A 558 29.86 20.60 -11.79
C MET A 558 29.10 19.52 -11.02
N VAL A 559 27.83 19.34 -11.36
CA VAL A 559 27.10 18.09 -11.13
C VAL A 559 26.85 17.38 -12.45
N ASN A 560 27.34 16.15 -12.57
CA ASN A 560 27.25 15.33 -13.78
C ASN A 560 26.02 14.42 -13.74
N ARG A 561 25.75 13.73 -14.83
CA ARG A 561 24.78 12.65 -14.92
C ARG A 561 25.45 11.29 -14.74
N ASN A 562 24.68 10.32 -14.26
CA ASN A 562 25.16 8.94 -14.12
C ASN A 562 25.61 8.35 -15.46
N ALA A 563 26.59 7.48 -15.43
CA ALA A 563 27.01 6.69 -16.56
C ALA A 563 25.83 5.89 -17.16
N GLY A 564 25.76 5.81 -18.50
CA GLY A 564 24.68 5.15 -19.22
C GLY A 564 23.43 6.00 -19.47
N SER A 565 23.39 7.27 -19.03
CA SER A 565 22.32 8.20 -19.43
C SER A 565 22.67 8.90 -20.75
N GLY A 566 21.68 9.14 -21.62
CA GLY A 566 21.87 9.87 -22.89
C GLY A 566 22.47 11.26 -22.66
N THR A 567 22.05 11.98 -21.62
CA THR A 567 22.63 13.29 -21.24
C THR A 567 24.11 13.18 -20.87
N ARG A 568 24.54 12.06 -20.29
CA ARG A 568 25.97 11.85 -19.96
C ARG A 568 26.81 11.76 -21.23
N LEU A 569 26.34 11.11 -22.28
CA LEU A 569 27.03 11.08 -23.58
C LEU A 569 27.19 12.48 -24.15
N VAL A 570 26.13 13.31 -24.09
CA VAL A 570 26.20 14.72 -24.49
C VAL A 570 27.26 15.49 -23.69
N ILE A 571 27.29 15.30 -22.36
CA ILE A 571 28.27 15.96 -21.48
C ILE A 571 29.70 15.53 -21.84
N ASP A 572 29.92 14.22 -22.00
CA ASP A 572 31.26 13.69 -22.28
C ASP A 572 31.78 14.16 -23.67
N ASN A 573 30.90 14.23 -24.67
CA ASN A 573 31.25 14.80 -25.97
C ASN A 573 31.60 16.30 -25.89
N LEU A 574 30.85 17.08 -25.11
CA LEU A 574 31.12 18.50 -24.91
C LEU A 574 32.43 18.78 -24.14
N LEU A 575 32.76 17.94 -23.19
CA LEU A 575 33.94 18.10 -22.36
C LEU A 575 35.19 17.48 -22.97
N GLY A 576 35.07 16.51 -23.88
CA GLY A 576 36.17 15.70 -24.38
C GLY A 576 36.94 15.06 -23.23
N ASP A 577 38.26 15.23 -23.19
CA ASP A 577 39.10 14.71 -22.11
C ASP A 577 39.08 15.54 -20.82
N ALA A 578 38.42 16.71 -20.85
CA ALA A 578 38.37 17.57 -19.67
C ALA A 578 37.48 16.97 -18.57
N ARG A 579 37.96 17.11 -17.34
CA ARG A 579 37.25 16.67 -16.14
C ARG A 579 37.18 17.87 -15.15
N PRO A 580 36.19 18.77 -15.33
CA PRO A 580 36.03 19.89 -14.42
C PRO A 580 35.79 19.47 -12.98
N ALA A 581 36.01 20.38 -12.03
CA ALA A 581 35.72 20.14 -10.62
C ALA A 581 34.26 19.68 -10.45
N GLY A 582 34.05 18.62 -9.69
CA GLY A 582 32.71 18.00 -9.50
C GLY A 582 32.27 17.00 -10.58
N TYR A 583 33.06 16.74 -11.62
CA TYR A 583 32.71 15.75 -12.69
C TYR A 583 32.32 14.37 -12.17
N SER A 584 32.91 13.92 -11.07
CA SER A 584 32.61 12.64 -10.42
C SER A 584 31.29 12.65 -9.63
N HIS A 585 30.71 13.80 -9.34
CA HIS A 585 29.41 13.93 -8.70
C HIS A 585 28.30 13.58 -9.70
N GLN A 586 27.67 12.42 -9.56
CA GLN A 586 26.71 11.90 -10.52
C GLN A 586 25.29 11.94 -9.97
N ALA A 587 24.41 12.66 -10.67
CA ALA A 587 22.98 12.72 -10.41
C ALA A 587 22.22 11.74 -11.32
N ARG A 588 21.22 11.03 -10.77
CA ARG A 588 20.46 10.01 -11.50
C ARG A 588 19.27 10.54 -12.32
N SER A 589 18.89 11.80 -12.13
CA SER A 589 17.79 12.44 -12.86
C SER A 589 18.10 13.90 -13.16
N HIS A 590 17.35 14.52 -14.08
CA HIS A 590 17.45 15.95 -14.36
C HIS A 590 17.07 16.78 -13.11
N ASN A 591 16.06 16.34 -12.36
CA ASN A 591 15.66 16.99 -11.11
C ASN A 591 16.79 16.96 -10.08
N ALA A 592 17.51 15.84 -9.94
CA ALA A 592 18.64 15.74 -9.01
C ALA A 592 19.79 16.69 -9.39
N VAL A 593 20.03 16.95 -10.68
CA VAL A 593 20.95 17.98 -11.15
C VAL A 593 20.47 19.36 -10.70
N ALA A 594 19.21 19.69 -10.97
CA ALA A 594 18.64 21.00 -10.62
C ALA A 594 18.64 21.23 -9.10
N VAL A 595 18.29 20.23 -8.30
CA VAL A 595 18.33 20.30 -6.82
C VAL A 595 19.75 20.57 -6.33
N ALA A 596 20.76 19.88 -6.87
CA ALA A 596 22.14 20.10 -6.46
C ALA A 596 22.60 21.56 -6.69
N ILE A 597 22.16 22.17 -7.79
CA ILE A 597 22.45 23.55 -8.13
C ILE A 597 21.63 24.52 -7.26
N ALA A 598 20.33 24.29 -7.10
CA ALA A 598 19.45 25.12 -6.28
C ALA A 598 19.90 25.17 -4.81
N GLN A 599 20.41 24.05 -4.29
CA GLN A 599 20.94 23.93 -2.93
C GLN A 599 22.43 24.34 -2.80
N SER A 600 23.03 24.91 -3.82
CA SER A 600 24.45 25.34 -3.82
C SER A 600 25.46 24.22 -3.56
N ARG A 601 25.10 22.96 -3.81
CA ARG A 601 26.03 21.82 -3.77
C ARG A 601 26.84 21.68 -5.06
N ALA A 602 26.38 22.31 -6.13
CA ALA A 602 27.09 22.50 -7.39
C ALA A 602 26.71 23.85 -7.97
N ASP A 603 27.50 24.34 -8.91
CA ASP A 603 27.26 25.61 -9.58
C ASP A 603 26.54 25.43 -10.90
N TRP A 604 26.84 24.34 -11.60
CA TRP A 604 26.28 24.04 -12.90
C TRP A 604 26.16 22.54 -13.20
N GLY A 605 25.40 22.23 -14.24
CA GLY A 605 25.25 20.88 -14.78
C GLY A 605 24.48 20.90 -16.07
N VAL A 606 24.12 19.73 -16.62
CA VAL A 606 23.29 19.63 -17.82
C VAL A 606 21.97 18.95 -17.48
N ALA A 607 20.88 19.63 -17.79
CA ALA A 607 19.52 19.12 -17.60
C ALA A 607 18.57 19.64 -18.70
N ILE A 608 17.31 19.26 -18.62
CA ILE A 608 16.27 19.75 -19.54
C ILE A 608 15.72 21.10 -19.06
N GLU A 609 15.30 21.92 -20.02
CA GLU A 609 14.79 23.28 -19.80
C GLU A 609 13.61 23.32 -18.82
N THR A 610 12.66 22.41 -18.99
CA THR A 610 11.47 22.27 -18.12
C THR A 610 11.87 22.16 -16.65
N VAL A 611 12.89 21.36 -16.34
CA VAL A 611 13.36 21.19 -14.97
C VAL A 611 14.10 22.44 -14.46
N ALA A 612 14.88 23.10 -15.30
CA ALA A 612 15.51 24.36 -14.94
C ALA A 612 14.48 25.43 -14.56
N GLN A 613 13.41 25.55 -15.33
CA GLN A 613 12.29 26.46 -15.06
C GLN A 613 11.57 26.13 -13.74
N LEU A 614 11.29 24.85 -13.49
CA LEU A 614 10.63 24.37 -12.25
C LEU A 614 11.40 24.79 -10.99
N TYR A 615 12.74 24.80 -11.05
CA TYR A 615 13.60 25.16 -9.92
C TYR A 615 14.05 26.63 -9.96
N GLY A 616 13.53 27.45 -10.87
CA GLY A 616 13.88 28.88 -11.00
C GLY A 616 15.34 29.12 -11.39
N LEU A 617 15.98 28.16 -12.06
CA LEU A 617 17.38 28.21 -12.47
C LEU A 617 17.57 28.91 -13.83
N GLY A 618 18.81 29.32 -14.11
CA GLY A 618 19.22 29.78 -15.45
C GLY A 618 19.40 28.59 -16.39
N PHE A 619 19.15 28.81 -17.67
CA PHE A 619 19.26 27.79 -18.71
C PHE A 619 19.92 28.35 -19.97
N ILE A 620 20.91 27.64 -20.51
CA ILE A 620 21.54 27.92 -21.80
C ILE A 620 21.37 26.70 -22.68
N LYS A 621 20.61 26.83 -23.75
CA LYS A 621 20.29 25.72 -24.65
C LYS A 621 21.55 25.14 -25.31
N LEU A 622 21.70 23.83 -25.28
CA LEU A 622 22.74 23.07 -25.99
C LEU A 622 22.19 22.41 -27.26
N LEU A 623 21.15 21.60 -27.10
CA LEU A 623 20.58 20.83 -28.19
C LEU A 623 19.10 20.54 -27.98
N ALA A 624 18.41 20.24 -29.08
CA ALA A 624 17.07 19.66 -29.06
C ALA A 624 17.20 18.14 -28.98
N GLU A 625 16.27 17.51 -28.26
CA GLU A 625 16.24 16.09 -28.02
C GLU A 625 14.82 15.55 -28.28
N ASP A 626 14.73 14.39 -28.90
CA ASP A 626 13.48 13.70 -29.15
C ASP A 626 13.22 12.66 -28.05
N TYR A 627 12.13 12.84 -27.33
CA TYR A 627 11.64 11.86 -26.36
C TYR A 627 10.46 11.11 -26.98
N ASP A 628 10.71 9.87 -27.39
CA ASP A 628 9.75 9.02 -28.06
C ASP A 628 9.37 7.80 -27.23
N PHE A 629 8.34 7.10 -27.69
CA PHE A 629 7.82 5.90 -27.03
C PHE A 629 8.01 4.68 -27.93
N VAL A 630 8.60 3.64 -27.37
CA VAL A 630 8.75 2.33 -28.01
C VAL A 630 7.71 1.39 -27.45
N ILE A 631 6.96 0.75 -28.34
CA ILE A 631 5.86 -0.15 -28.02
C ILE A 631 6.14 -1.49 -28.69
N PRO A 632 6.16 -2.62 -27.96
CA PRO A 632 6.20 -3.94 -28.57
C PRO A 632 4.99 -4.15 -29.50
N VAL A 633 5.21 -4.66 -30.69
CA VAL A 633 4.14 -4.90 -31.69
C VAL A 633 3.03 -5.78 -31.08
N SER A 634 3.40 -6.77 -30.28
CA SER A 634 2.46 -7.65 -29.56
C SER A 634 1.55 -6.91 -28.56
N ARG A 635 1.98 -5.76 -28.04
CA ARG A 635 1.26 -4.97 -27.04
C ARG A 635 0.45 -3.82 -27.66
N PHE A 636 0.68 -3.49 -28.92
CA PHE A 636 0.06 -2.33 -29.60
C PHE A 636 -1.48 -2.40 -29.66
N GLY A 637 -2.03 -3.63 -29.64
CA GLY A 637 -3.48 -3.87 -29.65
C GLY A 637 -4.21 -3.59 -28.32
N ARG A 638 -3.49 -3.47 -27.20
CA ARG A 638 -4.08 -3.31 -25.86
C ARG A 638 -4.84 -1.97 -25.73
N PRO A 639 -6.01 -1.95 -25.08
CA PRO A 639 -6.81 -0.73 -24.94
C PRO A 639 -6.06 0.44 -24.31
N ALA A 640 -5.34 0.20 -23.21
CA ALA A 640 -4.57 1.23 -22.50
C ALA A 640 -3.44 1.80 -23.36
N VAL A 641 -2.75 0.96 -24.16
CA VAL A 641 -1.71 1.38 -25.12
C VAL A 641 -2.31 2.26 -26.21
N LYS A 642 -3.44 1.85 -26.82
CA LYS A 642 -4.14 2.65 -27.83
C LYS A 642 -4.58 3.99 -27.28
N ARG A 643 -5.09 4.01 -26.03
CA ARG A 643 -5.49 5.25 -25.38
C ARG A 643 -4.30 6.17 -25.13
N PHE A 644 -3.17 5.64 -24.65
CA PHE A 644 -1.92 6.40 -24.49
C PHE A 644 -1.46 7.02 -25.81
N VAL A 645 -1.43 6.23 -26.88
CA VAL A 645 -1.06 6.73 -28.22
C VAL A 645 -2.03 7.81 -28.69
N GLY A 646 -3.33 7.65 -28.41
CA GLY A 646 -4.35 8.66 -28.70
C GLY A 646 -4.11 9.98 -27.98
N LEU A 647 -3.65 9.96 -26.71
CA LEU A 647 -3.31 11.18 -25.97
C LEU A 647 -2.22 12.01 -26.65
N LEU A 648 -1.24 11.38 -27.28
CA LEU A 648 -0.17 12.08 -27.99
C LEU A 648 -0.69 12.84 -29.23
N GLN A 649 -1.90 12.51 -29.72
CA GLN A 649 -2.56 13.20 -30.82
C GLN A 649 -3.62 14.21 -30.33
N ASP A 650 -3.98 14.20 -29.07
CA ASP A 650 -4.99 15.09 -28.49
C ASP A 650 -4.47 16.53 -28.41
N SER A 651 -5.26 17.46 -28.95
CA SER A 651 -4.86 18.88 -29.04
C SER A 651 -4.74 19.55 -27.67
N SER A 652 -5.56 19.17 -26.71
CA SER A 652 -5.51 19.70 -25.33
C SER A 652 -4.29 19.20 -24.58
N VAL A 653 -3.94 17.92 -24.75
CA VAL A 653 -2.74 17.32 -24.19
C VAL A 653 -1.48 17.95 -24.79
N ARG A 654 -1.44 18.14 -26.10
CA ARG A 654 -0.33 18.84 -26.78
C ARG A 654 -0.18 20.29 -26.32
N ALA A 655 -1.28 21.01 -26.14
CA ALA A 655 -1.25 22.38 -25.63
C ALA A 655 -0.65 22.43 -24.21
N THR A 656 -1.05 21.51 -23.34
CA THR A 656 -0.50 21.42 -21.96
C THR A 656 0.99 21.04 -21.98
N LEU A 657 1.40 20.08 -22.79
CA LEU A 657 2.82 19.73 -22.94
C LEU A 657 3.63 20.95 -23.43
N THR A 658 3.07 21.75 -24.35
CA THR A 658 3.72 22.98 -24.82
C THR A 658 3.84 24.02 -23.71
N GLN A 659 2.81 24.19 -22.88
CA GLN A 659 2.88 25.07 -21.69
C GLN A 659 3.93 24.60 -20.68
N MET A 660 4.15 23.29 -20.58
CA MET A 660 5.22 22.70 -19.75
C MET A 660 6.62 22.88 -20.36
N GLY A 661 6.76 23.48 -21.55
CA GLY A 661 8.03 23.72 -22.22
C GLY A 661 8.49 22.60 -23.17
N PHE A 662 7.61 21.67 -23.51
CA PHE A 662 7.88 20.66 -24.55
C PHE A 662 7.47 21.15 -25.94
N THR A 663 8.14 20.66 -26.99
CA THR A 663 7.77 20.99 -28.37
C THR A 663 6.94 19.88 -28.99
N SER A 664 5.86 20.25 -29.69
CA SER A 664 5.02 19.30 -30.44
C SER A 664 5.81 18.68 -31.58
N ARG A 665 5.56 17.41 -31.88
CA ARG A 665 6.16 16.66 -33.01
C ARG A 665 5.09 16.06 -33.91
#